data_40a8d6480597e56d80e827543f7dcadb
#
_entry.id   40a8d6480597e56d80e827543f7dcadb
#
_cell.length_a   1.000
_cell.length_b   1.000
_cell.length_c   1.000
_cell.angle_alpha   90.00
_cell.angle_beta   90.00
_cell.angle_gamma   90.00
#
_symmetry.space_group_name_H-M   'P 1'
#
loop_
_entity.id
_entity.type
_entity.pdbx_description
1 polymer ?
#
loop_
_entity_poly.entity_id
_entity_poly.type
_entity_poly.pdbx_seq_one_letter_code
_entity_poly.pdbx_strand_id
1 'polypeptide(L)'
;MDAEGFGELLQQAEQLAAETEAVSELPHVERNLQEIQQAGERLRSRTLNRTSQDAADVKASILLGSRGLDIFHISQRLESLSAATTFEPLEPVKDTDIQGFLKNERDNALLSAIEESRRRTFLLAEEYHRESMLVQWEQVKQRVLHTLLGAGEDTLDFSQDVENVSDMWLMVKQMTDVLLVPAKDTLKSRTSVEMQMAFVRQALSFLENSYKNYTMVTVFGNLHQAQLGGVPGTYQLVRSFLNIKLPGPLPGMQDGEIEGHPVWAVIYYCLRCGDLNAAMQVVNRVQHQLGDFKTWFQEYMNSPDRRLPPTLENKLRLHYRRVLRNSADPYKRAVYCLIGKCDISDNHGEVADKTEDYLWLKLNQVCFDDDNSSSPQDRLTLPQLQKQLLEDYGESHFSASQQPFLYFQVLFLTAQFEAAVAFLFRVERLRSHAVHVALVLYELRLMLKSSGQSAQLLSQEPGDPHMVRRLNFIRLLMLYTRKFESTDPREALQYFYFLRNENDSQGENMFMRCVSELVIESREFDMLLGRLEKDGSRKPGVIDKFAGDTKVIIGKVALEAENKGLFEEAVKLYELAKKSDKVLELMNRLLSPVIAQVSAPQSNKERLKNTAVAIAERYRSQGTAGDKSVNSTFYLLLDLTTFFDEYHAGHVDRAYDVMERLKLLPLSQDSVEERVAAFRNFSDEVRHNLSEVLLATMNILFTQHKRLKGAPAGTPGRPQRTIEDRDMVRRRALI
;
A
#
# COMPACT_ATOMS: atom_id res chain seq x y z
N MET A 1 -2.44 -16.02 38.64
CA MET A 1 -3.28 -16.03 37.44
C MET A 1 -4.71 -16.22 37.89
N ASP A 2 -5.42 -15.19 37.83
CA ASP A 2 -6.46 -14.77 38.74
C ASP A 2 -7.82 -15.39 38.40
N ALA A 3 -8.38 -16.08 39.39
CA ALA A 3 -9.72 -16.64 39.31
C ALA A 3 -10.83 -15.55 39.23
N GLU A 4 -10.48 -14.30 39.52
CA GLU A 4 -11.42 -13.15 39.49
C GLU A 4 -11.75 -12.74 38.04
N GLY A 5 -10.82 -12.80 37.10
CA GLY A 5 -11.10 -12.45 35.70
C GLY A 5 -12.00 -13.45 34.94
N PHE A 6 -12.04 -14.70 35.40
CA PHE A 6 -12.93 -15.70 34.78
C PHE A 6 -14.36 -15.55 35.27
N GLY A 7 -14.57 -15.06 36.49
CA GLY A 7 -15.88 -14.74 37.07
C GLY A 7 -16.57 -13.60 36.37
N GLU A 8 -15.80 -12.54 36.03
CA GLU A 8 -16.33 -11.38 35.27
C GLU A 8 -16.71 -11.74 33.83
N LEU A 9 -15.90 -12.59 33.15
CA LEU A 9 -16.23 -13.08 31.83
C LEU A 9 -17.46 -13.99 31.80
N LEU A 10 -17.66 -14.81 32.85
CA LEU A 10 -18.86 -15.64 32.99
C LEU A 10 -20.10 -14.77 33.24
N GLN A 11 -19.98 -13.74 34.06
CA GLN A 11 -21.06 -12.80 34.34
C GLN A 11 -21.44 -11.95 33.12
N GLN A 12 -20.45 -11.55 32.28
CA GLN A 12 -20.69 -10.90 31.01
C GLN A 12 -21.32 -11.84 29.98
N ALA A 13 -20.92 -13.11 29.95
CA ALA A 13 -21.53 -14.12 29.08
C ALA A 13 -22.96 -14.44 29.48
N GLU A 14 -23.27 -14.52 30.79
CA GLU A 14 -24.63 -14.71 31.30
C GLU A 14 -25.52 -13.48 31.04
N GLN A 15 -24.95 -12.27 31.11
CA GLN A 15 -25.66 -11.04 30.80
C GLN A 15 -25.99 -10.92 29.32
N LEU A 16 -25.04 -11.29 28.44
CA LEU A 16 -25.25 -11.39 26.99
C LEU A 16 -26.24 -12.49 26.61
N ALA A 17 -26.24 -13.62 27.31
CA ALA A 17 -27.21 -14.70 27.10
C ALA A 17 -28.62 -14.26 27.52
N ALA A 18 -28.76 -13.54 28.66
CA ALA A 18 -30.03 -13.01 29.09
C ALA A 18 -30.59 -11.90 28.18
N GLU A 19 -29.71 -11.07 27.58
CA GLU A 19 -30.10 -10.07 26.57
C GLU A 19 -30.51 -10.73 25.25
N THR A 20 -29.88 -11.88 24.87
CA THR A 20 -30.24 -12.62 23.67
C THR A 20 -31.49 -13.49 23.87
N GLU A 21 -31.75 -13.99 25.07
CA GLU A 21 -33.01 -14.69 25.38
C GLU A 21 -34.24 -13.75 25.38
N ALA A 22 -34.04 -12.48 25.75
CA ALA A 22 -35.11 -11.47 25.64
C ALA A 22 -35.51 -11.12 24.20
N VAL A 23 -34.69 -11.47 23.21
CA VAL A 23 -34.93 -11.24 21.77
C VAL A 23 -35.41 -12.50 21.05
N SER A 24 -35.57 -13.64 21.74
CA SER A 24 -35.91 -14.93 21.14
C SER A 24 -37.42 -15.20 20.98
N GLU A 25 -38.27 -14.21 20.98
CA GLU A 25 -39.55 -14.33 20.31
C GLU A 25 -39.27 -14.29 18.80
N LEU A 26 -39.40 -15.44 18.17
CA LEU A 26 -39.47 -15.55 16.69
C LEU A 26 -40.48 -14.50 16.23
N PRO A 27 -40.08 -13.55 15.38
CA PRO A 27 -40.97 -12.49 14.94
C PRO A 27 -42.20 -13.13 14.32
N HIS A 28 -43.35 -12.93 14.92
CA HIS A 28 -44.64 -13.23 14.27
C HIS A 28 -44.69 -12.41 12.99
N VAL A 29 -44.44 -13.11 11.87
CA VAL A 29 -44.43 -12.45 10.55
C VAL A 29 -45.89 -12.42 10.06
N GLU A 30 -46.68 -11.51 10.62
CA GLU A 30 -47.87 -11.04 9.97
C GLU A 30 -47.49 -9.88 9.03
N ARG A 31 -47.09 -10.22 7.81
CA ARG A 31 -46.86 -9.21 6.75
C ARG A 31 -48.06 -9.13 5.85
N ASN A 32 -48.57 -7.91 5.65
CA ASN A 32 -49.57 -7.59 4.66
C ASN A 32 -48.97 -7.74 3.26
N LEU A 33 -49.79 -8.16 2.27
CA LEU A 33 -49.39 -8.36 0.87
C LEU A 33 -48.65 -7.14 0.29
N GLN A 34 -49.02 -5.93 0.72
CA GLN A 34 -48.33 -4.67 0.34
C GLN A 34 -46.90 -4.56 0.89
N GLU A 35 -46.63 -5.09 2.08
CA GLU A 35 -45.28 -5.09 2.70
C GLU A 35 -44.37 -6.10 1.99
N ILE A 36 -44.91 -7.24 1.56
CA ILE A 36 -44.19 -8.23 0.76
C ILE A 36 -43.83 -7.67 -0.60
N GLN A 37 -44.77 -6.95 -1.23
CA GLN A 37 -44.52 -6.28 -2.50
C GLN A 37 -43.49 -5.16 -2.38
N GLN A 38 -43.56 -4.32 -1.36
CA GLN A 38 -42.54 -3.30 -1.06
C GLN A 38 -41.18 -3.88 -0.73
N ALA A 39 -41.12 -5.01 -0.01
CA ALA A 39 -39.87 -5.72 0.25
C ALA A 39 -39.27 -6.31 -1.02
N GLY A 40 -40.10 -6.85 -1.93
CA GLY A 40 -39.69 -7.32 -3.26
C GLY A 40 -39.17 -6.19 -4.18
N GLU A 41 -39.81 -5.03 -4.17
CA GLU A 41 -39.33 -3.86 -4.91
C GLU A 41 -38.04 -3.26 -4.33
N ARG A 42 -37.89 -3.26 -3.01
CA ARG A 42 -36.63 -2.86 -2.35
C ARG A 42 -35.47 -3.82 -2.65
N LEU A 43 -35.73 -5.12 -2.72
CA LEU A 43 -34.76 -6.12 -3.17
C LEU A 43 -34.39 -5.93 -4.63
N ARG A 44 -35.36 -5.67 -5.50
CA ARG A 44 -35.15 -5.44 -6.93
C ARG A 44 -34.37 -4.15 -7.22
N SER A 45 -34.66 -3.06 -6.49
CA SER A 45 -33.91 -1.79 -6.62
C SER A 45 -32.46 -1.90 -6.08
N ARG A 46 -32.23 -2.77 -5.10
CA ARG A 46 -30.87 -3.03 -4.58
C ARG A 46 -30.02 -3.91 -5.48
N THR A 47 -30.61 -4.87 -6.19
CA THR A 47 -29.90 -5.65 -7.21
C THR A 47 -29.49 -4.80 -8.41
N LEU A 48 -30.27 -3.78 -8.76
CA LEU A 48 -29.94 -2.83 -9.82
C LEU A 48 -28.86 -1.80 -9.41
N ASN A 49 -28.71 -1.53 -8.10
CA ASN A 49 -27.68 -0.61 -7.58
C ASN A 49 -26.36 -1.32 -7.21
N ARG A 50 -26.22 -2.61 -7.45
CA ARG A 50 -25.03 -3.40 -7.12
C ARG A 50 -23.78 -3.02 -7.92
N THR A 51 -23.90 -2.29 -9.00
CA THR A 51 -22.76 -1.82 -9.80
C THR A 51 -21.93 -0.69 -9.16
N SER A 52 -22.34 -0.18 -7.99
CA SER A 52 -21.59 0.86 -7.26
C SER A 52 -20.98 0.41 -5.93
N GLN A 53 -21.02 -0.88 -5.59
CA GLN A 53 -20.56 -1.42 -4.29
C GLN A 53 -19.17 -2.06 -4.30
N ASP A 54 -18.43 -1.97 -5.39
CA ASP A 54 -17.10 -2.60 -5.53
C ASP A 54 -16.09 -2.25 -4.41
N ALA A 55 -16.20 -1.06 -3.82
CA ALA A 55 -15.28 -0.62 -2.77
C ALA A 55 -15.55 -1.26 -1.39
N ALA A 56 -16.80 -1.63 -1.10
CA ALA A 56 -17.16 -2.30 0.16
C ALA A 56 -16.87 -3.80 0.11
N ASP A 57 -17.07 -4.41 -1.06
CA ASP A 57 -16.77 -5.83 -1.29
C ASP A 57 -15.26 -6.09 -1.29
N VAL A 58 -14.46 -5.15 -1.77
CA VAL A 58 -12.99 -5.22 -1.69
C VAL A 58 -12.52 -5.15 -0.23
N LYS A 59 -13.12 -4.30 0.62
CA LYS A 59 -12.78 -4.24 2.06
C LYS A 59 -13.19 -5.50 2.80
N ALA A 60 -14.36 -6.06 2.51
CA ALA A 60 -14.82 -7.32 3.08
C ALA A 60 -13.92 -8.47 2.64
N SER A 61 -13.47 -8.48 1.38
CA SER A 61 -12.52 -9.45 0.84
C SER A 61 -11.16 -9.39 1.54
N ILE A 62 -10.65 -8.21 1.81
CA ILE A 62 -9.38 -8.01 2.53
C ILE A 62 -9.46 -8.51 3.97
N LEU A 63 -10.55 -8.18 4.68
CA LEU A 63 -10.75 -8.56 6.09
C LEU A 63 -10.96 -10.07 6.29
N LEU A 64 -11.69 -10.73 5.42
CA LEU A 64 -11.96 -12.15 5.50
C LEU A 64 -10.80 -12.99 4.95
N GLY A 65 -10.13 -12.51 3.90
CA GLY A 65 -8.93 -13.15 3.33
C GLY A 65 -7.75 -13.17 4.30
N SER A 66 -7.62 -12.15 5.14
CA SER A 66 -6.59 -12.11 6.20
C SER A 66 -6.78 -13.19 7.27
N ARG A 67 -7.97 -13.79 7.38
CA ARG A 67 -8.27 -14.92 8.28
C ARG A 67 -8.28 -16.29 7.58
N GLY A 68 -7.78 -16.39 6.36
CA GLY A 68 -7.69 -17.66 5.64
C GLY A 68 -9.02 -18.17 5.06
N LEU A 69 -10.07 -17.34 5.05
CA LEU A 69 -11.35 -17.68 4.43
C LEU A 69 -11.26 -17.36 2.93
N ASP A 70 -11.48 -18.36 2.10
CA ASP A 70 -11.48 -18.23 0.64
C ASP A 70 -12.78 -17.57 0.15
N ILE A 71 -12.77 -16.24 0.10
CA ILE A 71 -13.94 -15.42 -0.26
C ILE A 71 -14.31 -15.61 -1.71
N PHE A 72 -13.31 -15.82 -2.58
CA PHE A 72 -13.57 -16.05 -3.99
C PHE A 72 -14.38 -17.34 -4.19
N HIS A 73 -14.02 -18.40 -3.48
CA HIS A 73 -14.76 -19.66 -3.52
C HIS A 73 -16.15 -19.53 -2.91
N ILE A 74 -16.29 -18.74 -1.85
CA ILE A 74 -17.60 -18.45 -1.22
C ILE A 74 -18.45 -17.58 -2.15
N SER A 75 -17.87 -16.57 -2.79
CA SER A 75 -18.57 -15.69 -3.74
C SER A 75 -19.00 -16.47 -4.99
N GLN A 76 -18.12 -17.29 -5.55
CA GLN A 76 -18.43 -18.15 -6.69
C GLN A 76 -19.52 -19.19 -6.37
N ARG A 77 -19.51 -19.73 -5.15
CA ARG A 77 -20.56 -20.65 -4.68
C ARG A 77 -21.87 -19.93 -4.42
N LEU A 78 -21.82 -18.69 -3.95
CA LEU A 78 -22.99 -17.79 -3.83
C LEU A 78 -23.54 -17.38 -5.19
N GLU A 79 -22.67 -17.06 -6.16
CA GLU A 79 -23.10 -16.78 -7.53
C GLU A 79 -23.67 -18.01 -8.22
N SER A 80 -23.11 -19.20 -8.02
CA SER A 80 -23.67 -20.44 -8.56
C SER A 80 -25.02 -20.80 -7.93
N LEU A 81 -25.20 -20.51 -6.63
CA LEU A 81 -26.48 -20.63 -5.96
C LEU A 81 -27.48 -19.55 -6.40
N SER A 82 -27.02 -18.36 -6.69
CA SER A 82 -27.83 -17.25 -7.20
C SER A 82 -28.20 -17.44 -8.67
N ALA A 83 -27.29 -17.99 -9.49
CA ALA A 83 -27.56 -18.32 -10.90
C ALA A 83 -28.51 -19.50 -11.07
N ALA A 84 -28.54 -20.43 -10.09
CA ALA A 84 -29.51 -21.54 -10.07
C ALA A 84 -30.97 -21.08 -9.78
N THR A 85 -31.16 -19.81 -9.41
CA THR A 85 -32.46 -19.17 -9.14
C THR A 85 -32.92 -18.22 -10.24
N THR A 86 -32.27 -18.18 -11.41
CA THR A 86 -32.88 -17.55 -12.58
C THR A 86 -34.05 -18.37 -13.04
N PHE A 87 -35.24 -17.93 -12.64
CA PHE A 87 -36.50 -18.49 -13.11
C PHE A 87 -36.54 -18.40 -14.65
N GLU A 88 -36.64 -19.54 -15.32
CA GLU A 88 -37.15 -19.55 -16.69
C GLU A 88 -38.56 -18.91 -16.66
N PRO A 89 -38.88 -18.03 -17.62
CA PRO A 89 -40.21 -17.44 -17.68
C PRO A 89 -41.22 -18.58 -17.82
N LEU A 90 -42.03 -18.78 -16.79
CA LEU A 90 -43.10 -19.75 -16.79
C LEU A 90 -43.99 -19.49 -17.99
N GLU A 91 -44.17 -20.50 -18.86
CA GLU A 91 -45.22 -20.46 -19.88
C GLU A 91 -46.56 -20.19 -19.20
N PRO A 92 -47.45 -19.43 -19.83
CA PRO A 92 -48.73 -19.10 -19.21
C PRO A 92 -49.51 -20.36 -18.93
N VAL A 93 -49.62 -20.67 -17.63
CA VAL A 93 -50.35 -21.84 -17.12
C VAL A 93 -51.83 -21.71 -17.45
N LYS A 94 -52.36 -22.60 -18.26
CA LYS A 94 -53.79 -22.62 -18.69
C LYS A 94 -54.73 -23.13 -17.60
N ASP A 95 -54.25 -23.69 -16.51
CA ASP A 95 -55.04 -24.12 -15.38
C ASP A 95 -54.59 -23.42 -14.09
N THR A 96 -55.52 -22.82 -13.37
CA THR A 96 -55.31 -22.14 -12.10
C THR A 96 -55.04 -23.16 -11.00
N ASP A 97 -53.79 -23.60 -10.88
CA ASP A 97 -53.33 -24.37 -9.72
C ASP A 97 -53.05 -23.41 -8.55
N ILE A 98 -54.11 -23.14 -7.79
CA ILE A 98 -54.08 -22.30 -6.59
C ILE A 98 -53.15 -22.91 -5.53
N GLN A 99 -53.01 -24.22 -5.45
CA GLN A 99 -52.13 -24.87 -4.49
C GLN A 99 -50.65 -24.71 -4.87
N GLY A 100 -50.31 -24.79 -6.15
CA GLY A 100 -48.95 -24.52 -6.67
C GLY A 100 -48.55 -23.07 -6.47
N PHE A 101 -49.48 -22.13 -6.72
CA PHE A 101 -49.27 -20.73 -6.46
C PHE A 101 -49.01 -20.41 -4.98
N LEU A 102 -49.86 -20.93 -4.07
CA LEU A 102 -49.69 -20.74 -2.63
C LEU A 102 -48.41 -21.37 -2.10
N LYS A 103 -47.99 -22.51 -2.65
CA LYS A 103 -46.73 -23.14 -2.31
C LYS A 103 -45.53 -22.28 -2.74
N ASN A 104 -45.56 -21.75 -3.97
CA ASN A 104 -44.50 -20.85 -4.47
C ASN A 104 -44.41 -19.54 -3.67
N GLU A 105 -45.56 -18.94 -3.33
CA GLU A 105 -45.61 -17.74 -2.51
C GLU A 105 -45.06 -17.98 -1.09
N ARG A 106 -45.39 -19.11 -0.49
CA ARG A 106 -44.86 -19.54 0.81
C ARG A 106 -43.33 -19.77 0.74
N ASP A 107 -42.87 -20.44 -0.30
CA ASP A 107 -41.43 -20.73 -0.47
C ASP A 107 -40.65 -19.43 -0.74
N ASN A 108 -41.21 -18.48 -1.52
CA ASN A 108 -40.64 -17.14 -1.73
C ASN A 108 -40.62 -16.29 -0.44
N ALA A 109 -41.68 -16.37 0.37
CA ALA A 109 -41.74 -15.68 1.65
C ALA A 109 -40.72 -16.24 2.66
N LEU A 110 -40.53 -17.60 2.67
CA LEU A 110 -39.51 -18.25 3.47
C LEU A 110 -38.08 -17.83 3.04
N LEU A 111 -37.81 -17.85 1.74
CA LEU A 111 -36.53 -17.42 1.21
C LEU A 111 -36.23 -15.95 1.54
N SER A 112 -37.24 -15.08 1.39
CA SER A 112 -37.13 -13.67 1.76
C SER A 112 -36.84 -13.45 3.27
N ALA A 113 -37.49 -14.22 4.14
CA ALA A 113 -37.28 -14.18 5.58
C ALA A 113 -35.89 -14.70 5.99
N ILE A 114 -35.42 -15.77 5.33
CA ILE A 114 -34.07 -16.32 5.53
C ILE A 114 -33.02 -15.30 5.08
N GLU A 115 -33.23 -14.62 3.95
CA GLU A 115 -32.30 -13.62 3.41
C GLU A 115 -32.25 -12.36 4.27
N GLU A 116 -33.38 -11.91 4.81
CA GLU A 116 -33.43 -10.79 5.74
C GLU A 116 -32.78 -11.13 7.09
N SER A 117 -33.03 -12.33 7.63
CA SER A 117 -32.38 -12.82 8.84
C SER A 117 -30.86 -12.92 8.67
N ARG A 118 -30.40 -13.50 7.55
CA ARG A 118 -29.00 -13.60 7.19
C ARG A 118 -28.35 -12.22 7.11
N ARG A 119 -29.02 -11.27 6.47
CA ARG A 119 -28.52 -9.89 6.35
C ARG A 119 -28.41 -9.19 7.70
N ARG A 120 -29.41 -9.34 8.57
CA ARG A 120 -29.35 -8.81 9.94
C ARG A 120 -28.19 -9.41 10.73
N THR A 121 -28.04 -10.73 10.68
CA THR A 121 -26.94 -11.42 11.36
C THR A 121 -25.58 -10.95 10.82
N PHE A 122 -25.47 -10.72 9.52
CA PHE A 122 -24.24 -10.23 8.91
C PHE A 122 -23.90 -8.80 9.37
N LEU A 123 -24.88 -7.90 9.41
CA LEU A 123 -24.72 -6.52 9.90
C LEU A 123 -24.33 -6.48 11.38
N LEU A 124 -25.01 -7.28 12.21
CA LEU A 124 -24.69 -7.37 13.64
C LEU A 124 -23.29 -7.99 13.87
N ALA A 125 -22.93 -9.01 13.12
CA ALA A 125 -21.60 -9.61 13.21
C ALA A 125 -20.51 -8.63 12.74
N GLU A 126 -20.75 -7.84 11.69
CA GLU A 126 -19.84 -6.81 11.19
C GLU A 126 -19.70 -5.67 12.19
N GLU A 127 -20.77 -5.22 12.82
CA GLU A 127 -20.79 -4.20 13.86
C GLU A 127 -20.04 -4.66 15.10
N TYR A 128 -20.36 -5.85 15.62
CA TYR A 128 -19.64 -6.48 16.73
C TYR A 128 -18.15 -6.69 16.41
N HIS A 129 -17.85 -7.14 15.20
CA HIS A 129 -16.45 -7.31 14.79
C HIS A 129 -15.71 -5.99 14.74
N ARG A 130 -16.35 -4.94 14.22
CA ARG A 130 -15.78 -3.59 14.18
C ARG A 130 -15.53 -3.04 15.60
N GLU A 131 -16.48 -3.18 16.51
CA GLU A 131 -16.33 -2.77 17.90
C GLU A 131 -15.26 -3.60 18.62
N SER A 132 -15.29 -4.91 18.48
CA SER A 132 -14.25 -5.80 19.02
C SER A 132 -12.86 -5.48 18.46
N MET A 133 -12.75 -5.17 17.17
CA MET A 133 -11.49 -4.74 16.54
C MET A 133 -11.03 -3.38 17.07
N LEU A 134 -11.92 -2.44 17.32
CA LEU A 134 -11.57 -1.15 17.92
C LEU A 134 -11.03 -1.33 19.34
N VAL A 135 -11.70 -2.13 20.16
CA VAL A 135 -11.23 -2.43 21.53
C VAL A 135 -9.89 -3.19 21.51
N GLN A 136 -9.77 -4.21 20.67
CA GLN A 136 -8.51 -4.95 20.50
C GLN A 136 -7.41 -4.05 19.92
N TRP A 137 -7.74 -3.17 18.99
CA TRP A 137 -6.80 -2.21 18.42
C TRP A 137 -6.28 -1.24 19.48
N GLU A 138 -7.13 -0.70 20.33
CA GLU A 138 -6.68 0.16 21.44
C GLU A 138 -5.76 -0.58 22.40
N GLN A 139 -6.06 -1.84 22.72
CA GLN A 139 -5.19 -2.66 23.57
C GLN A 139 -3.88 -3.05 22.85
N VAL A 140 -3.95 -3.39 21.57
CA VAL A 140 -2.75 -3.71 20.76
C VAL A 140 -1.95 -2.45 20.48
N LYS A 141 -2.59 -1.34 20.21
CA LYS A 141 -1.97 -0.03 20.01
C LYS A 141 -1.15 0.38 21.23
N GLN A 142 -1.69 0.22 22.44
CA GLN A 142 -0.95 0.45 23.67
C GLN A 142 0.27 -0.48 23.80
N ARG A 143 0.13 -1.78 23.48
CA ARG A 143 1.26 -2.74 23.50
C ARG A 143 2.27 -2.45 22.40
N VAL A 144 1.84 -2.17 21.18
CA VAL A 144 2.72 -1.86 20.05
C VAL A 144 3.43 -0.54 20.29
N LEU A 145 2.74 0.48 20.79
CA LEU A 145 3.35 1.73 21.23
C LEU A 145 4.37 1.48 22.33
N HIS A 146 4.05 0.63 23.31
CA HIS A 146 4.99 0.25 24.38
C HIS A 146 6.22 -0.48 23.85
N THR A 147 6.05 -1.38 22.90
CA THR A 147 7.15 -2.12 22.28
C THR A 147 7.98 -1.26 21.32
N LEU A 148 7.31 -0.37 20.56
CA LEU A 148 7.96 0.55 19.62
C LEU A 148 8.71 1.68 20.32
N LEU A 149 8.26 2.09 21.51
CA LEU A 149 8.92 3.12 22.31
C LEU A 149 10.14 2.61 23.07
N GLY A 150 10.41 1.30 23.00
CA GLY A 150 11.52 0.66 23.68
C GLY A 150 11.32 0.63 25.20
N ALA A 151 11.47 -0.51 25.84
CA ALA A 151 11.45 -0.69 27.28
C ALA A 151 12.70 -0.05 27.94
N GLY A 152 12.90 1.24 27.72
CA GLY A 152 13.79 2.05 28.53
C GLY A 152 13.03 2.48 29.76
N GLU A 153 13.64 2.39 30.90
CA GLU A 153 13.07 2.57 32.25
C GLU A 153 12.49 3.98 32.55
N ASP A 154 12.46 4.87 31.56
CA ASP A 154 11.81 6.17 31.70
C ASP A 154 10.34 6.06 31.30
N THR A 155 9.47 6.31 32.25
CA THR A 155 8.03 6.49 32.10
C THR A 155 7.74 7.64 31.11
N LEU A 156 7.85 7.33 29.79
CA LEU A 156 7.34 8.20 28.75
C LEU A 156 5.81 8.24 28.88
N ASP A 157 5.27 9.42 29.00
CA ASP A 157 3.83 9.63 29.01
C ASP A 157 3.26 9.29 27.62
N PHE A 158 2.73 8.07 27.51
CA PHE A 158 2.15 7.55 26.27
C PHE A 158 1.00 8.42 25.73
N SER A 159 0.30 9.12 26.62
CA SER A 159 -0.78 10.02 26.23
C SER A 159 -0.26 11.17 25.38
N GLN A 160 0.88 11.74 25.73
CA GLN A 160 1.50 12.85 25.02
C GLN A 160 2.02 12.44 23.63
N ASP A 161 2.58 11.25 23.48
CA ASP A 161 3.01 10.79 22.16
C ASP A 161 1.82 10.50 21.22
N VAL A 162 0.70 10.03 21.73
CA VAL A 162 -0.51 9.84 20.94
C VAL A 162 -1.10 11.18 20.48
N GLU A 163 -1.13 12.18 21.36
CA GLU A 163 -1.55 13.54 21.01
C GLU A 163 -0.63 14.16 19.96
N ASN A 164 0.67 14.09 20.16
CA ASN A 164 1.66 14.61 19.21
C ASN A 164 1.54 13.96 17.83
N VAL A 165 1.30 12.64 17.75
CA VAL A 165 1.06 11.94 16.48
C VAL A 165 -0.25 12.38 15.84
N SER A 166 -1.31 12.56 16.63
CA SER A 166 -2.59 13.06 16.14
C SER A 166 -2.45 14.47 15.57
N ASP A 167 -1.79 15.36 16.28
CA ASP A 167 -1.52 16.73 15.85
C ASP A 167 -0.64 16.77 14.60
N MET A 168 0.35 15.90 14.52
CA MET A 168 1.18 15.73 13.32
C MET A 168 0.31 15.37 12.10
N TRP A 169 -0.61 14.42 12.22
CA TRP A 169 -1.48 14.04 11.10
C TRP A 169 -2.53 15.10 10.76
N LEU A 170 -3.03 15.83 11.74
CA LEU A 170 -3.88 17.01 11.51
C LEU A 170 -3.12 18.08 10.71
N MET A 171 -1.87 18.33 11.08
CA MET A 171 -1.00 19.26 10.35
C MET A 171 -0.72 18.78 8.92
N VAL A 172 -0.41 17.50 8.73
CA VAL A 172 -0.21 16.92 7.38
C VAL A 172 -1.47 17.09 6.54
N LYS A 173 -2.64 16.76 7.11
CA LYS A 173 -3.93 16.95 6.43
C LYS A 173 -4.15 18.41 6.02
N GLN A 174 -3.93 19.35 6.92
CA GLN A 174 -4.10 20.78 6.67
C GLN A 174 -3.13 21.28 5.59
N MET A 175 -1.86 20.96 5.71
CA MET A 175 -0.83 21.42 4.77
C MET A 175 -0.96 20.83 3.36
N THR A 176 -1.57 19.66 3.24
CA THR A 176 -1.82 19.00 1.94
C THR A 176 -3.16 19.37 1.32
N ASP A 177 -4.02 20.11 2.02
CA ASP A 177 -5.29 20.63 1.50
C ASP A 177 -5.06 21.90 0.67
N VAL A 178 -4.41 21.72 -0.47
CA VAL A 178 -4.12 22.77 -1.45
C VAL A 178 -4.66 22.37 -2.81
N LEU A 179 -5.08 23.36 -3.60
CA LEU A 179 -5.52 23.13 -4.97
C LEU A 179 -4.32 22.72 -5.82
N LEU A 180 -4.27 21.46 -6.20
CA LEU A 180 -3.22 20.93 -7.04
C LEU A 180 -3.49 21.29 -8.49
N VAL A 181 -2.67 22.14 -9.06
CA VAL A 181 -2.66 22.39 -10.49
C VAL A 181 -1.95 21.21 -11.15
N PRO A 182 -2.56 20.53 -12.13
CA PRO A 182 -1.92 19.42 -12.84
C PRO A 182 -0.76 19.95 -13.69
N ALA A 183 0.41 20.04 -13.06
CA ALA A 183 1.66 20.43 -13.72
C ALA A 183 2.46 19.17 -14.07
N LYS A 184 3.10 19.17 -15.26
CA LYS A 184 4.02 18.11 -15.65
C LYS A 184 5.31 18.10 -14.80
N ASP A 185 5.64 19.23 -14.19
CA ASP A 185 6.85 19.44 -13.41
C ASP A 185 6.49 19.84 -11.98
N THR A 186 6.70 18.92 -11.05
CA THR A 186 6.43 19.13 -9.62
C THR A 186 7.28 20.27 -9.02
N LEU A 187 8.53 20.42 -9.47
CA LEU A 187 9.40 21.48 -8.97
C LEU A 187 8.83 22.86 -9.31
N LYS A 188 8.44 23.08 -10.57
CA LYS A 188 7.84 24.34 -11.00
C LYS A 188 6.54 24.63 -10.28
N SER A 189 5.71 23.60 -10.05
CA SER A 189 4.48 23.74 -9.27
C SER A 189 4.77 24.16 -7.83
N ARG A 190 5.70 23.46 -7.16
CA ARG A 190 6.06 23.72 -5.75
C ARG A 190 6.73 25.08 -5.53
N THR A 191 7.46 25.58 -6.52
CA THR A 191 8.16 26.87 -6.46
C THR A 191 7.31 28.03 -7.00
N SER A 192 6.12 27.76 -7.51
CA SER A 192 5.22 28.83 -7.96
C SER A 192 4.75 29.69 -6.78
N VAL A 193 4.55 30.98 -7.04
CA VAL A 193 4.11 31.94 -6.02
C VAL A 193 2.75 31.52 -5.43
N GLU A 194 1.82 31.08 -6.27
CA GLU A 194 0.49 30.67 -5.86
C GLU A 194 0.54 29.49 -4.89
N MET A 195 1.39 28.50 -5.17
CA MET A 195 1.53 27.32 -4.30
C MET A 195 2.22 27.67 -2.98
N GLN A 196 3.25 28.50 -3.02
CA GLN A 196 3.92 28.98 -1.81
C GLN A 196 2.96 29.81 -0.93
N MET A 197 2.15 30.67 -1.54
CA MET A 197 1.09 31.39 -0.83
C MET A 197 0.06 30.45 -0.20
N ALA A 198 -0.34 29.41 -0.93
CA ALA A 198 -1.28 28.41 -0.41
C ALA A 198 -0.68 27.67 0.81
N PHE A 199 0.59 27.26 0.76
CA PHE A 199 1.25 26.61 1.89
C PHE A 199 1.36 27.55 3.11
N VAL A 200 1.76 28.79 2.91
CA VAL A 200 1.81 29.75 4.02
C VAL A 200 0.43 29.99 4.63
N ARG A 201 -0.62 30.08 3.80
CA ARG A 201 -2.00 30.23 4.27
C ARG A 201 -2.44 29.04 5.12
N GLN A 202 -2.14 27.79 4.65
CA GLN A 202 -2.48 26.58 5.40
C GLN A 202 -1.70 26.48 6.72
N ALA A 203 -0.42 26.84 6.70
CA ALA A 203 0.41 26.87 7.91
C ALA A 203 -0.11 27.88 8.93
N LEU A 204 -0.47 29.09 8.51
CA LEU A 204 -1.06 30.11 9.39
C LEU A 204 -2.40 29.64 9.96
N SER A 205 -3.26 29.05 9.12
CA SER A 205 -4.55 28.50 9.56
C SER A 205 -4.36 27.40 10.61
N PHE A 206 -3.41 26.51 10.41
CA PHE A 206 -3.07 25.47 11.39
C PHE A 206 -2.63 26.06 12.72
N LEU A 207 -1.66 26.99 12.69
CA LEU A 207 -1.12 27.62 13.90
C LEU A 207 -2.16 28.46 14.65
N GLU A 208 -3.05 29.15 13.92
CA GLU A 208 -4.13 29.95 14.50
C GLU A 208 -5.17 29.05 15.17
N ASN A 209 -5.61 27.96 14.52
CA ASN A 209 -6.56 27.01 15.05
C ASN A 209 -5.98 26.25 16.28
N SER A 210 -4.75 25.82 16.19
CA SER A 210 -4.05 25.16 17.30
C SER A 210 -3.95 26.10 18.51
N TYR A 211 -3.61 27.38 18.30
CA TYR A 211 -3.56 28.35 19.37
C TYR A 211 -4.92 28.66 19.97
N LYS A 212 -5.96 28.75 19.16
CA LYS A 212 -7.35 28.94 19.62
C LYS A 212 -7.79 27.76 20.51
N ASN A 213 -7.45 26.53 20.12
CA ASN A 213 -7.72 25.34 20.92
C ASN A 213 -6.93 25.38 22.25
N TYR A 214 -5.63 25.72 22.20
CA TYR A 214 -4.83 25.91 23.41
C TYR A 214 -5.44 26.96 24.35
N THR A 215 -5.89 28.11 23.84
CA THR A 215 -6.56 29.16 24.58
C THR A 215 -7.83 28.65 25.23
N MET A 216 -8.62 27.86 24.48
CA MET A 216 -9.87 27.29 24.95
C MET A 216 -9.62 26.28 26.08
N VAL A 217 -8.69 25.36 25.93
CA VAL A 217 -8.31 24.38 26.96
C VAL A 217 -7.80 25.10 28.22
N THR A 218 -6.97 26.14 28.07
CA THR A 218 -6.44 26.93 29.19
C THR A 218 -7.55 27.63 29.95
N VAL A 219 -8.49 28.24 29.25
CA VAL A 219 -9.63 28.94 29.88
C VAL A 219 -10.55 27.97 30.62
N PHE A 220 -10.90 26.84 29.98
CA PHE A 220 -11.76 25.83 30.60
C PHE A 220 -11.08 25.09 31.76
N GLY A 221 -9.76 24.93 31.71
CA GLY A 221 -8.99 24.38 32.84
C GLY A 221 -8.85 25.30 34.04
N ASN A 222 -9.10 26.63 33.87
CA ASN A 222 -8.91 27.63 34.91
C ASN A 222 -10.10 28.58 35.07
N LEU A 223 -11.32 28.07 35.13
CA LEU A 223 -12.57 28.81 35.08
C LEU A 223 -12.67 29.90 36.17
N HIS A 224 -12.11 29.68 37.37
CA HIS A 224 -12.13 30.66 38.46
C HIS A 224 -11.33 31.93 38.14
N GLN A 225 -10.16 31.77 37.49
CA GLN A 225 -9.33 32.91 37.10
C GLN A 225 -9.82 33.54 35.79
N ALA A 226 -10.31 32.70 34.88
CA ALA A 226 -10.75 33.10 33.56
C ALA A 226 -11.95 34.08 33.59
N GLN A 227 -12.82 33.97 34.59
CA GLN A 227 -14.05 34.77 34.69
C GLN A 227 -14.86 34.74 33.40
N LEU A 228 -14.99 33.52 32.82
CA LEU A 228 -15.69 33.31 31.56
C LEU A 228 -17.18 33.69 31.72
N GLY A 229 -17.64 34.62 30.90
CA GLY A 229 -19.04 35.06 30.92
C GLY A 229 -19.37 35.90 29.68
N GLY A 230 -20.63 36.16 29.47
CA GLY A 230 -21.15 36.97 28.38
C GLY A 230 -21.47 36.16 27.12
N VAL A 231 -21.52 36.84 25.96
CA VAL A 231 -21.85 36.23 24.65
C VAL A 231 -20.71 35.35 24.18
N PRO A 232 -20.97 34.08 23.79
CA PRO A 232 -19.92 33.22 23.26
C PRO A 232 -19.24 33.84 22.06
N GLY A 233 -17.89 33.80 22.00
CA GLY A 233 -17.11 34.33 20.90
C GLY A 233 -15.62 34.41 21.18
N THR A 234 -14.81 34.59 20.16
CA THR A 234 -13.34 34.66 20.32
C THR A 234 -12.89 35.84 21.16
N TYR A 235 -13.59 36.96 21.09
CA TYR A 235 -13.27 38.13 21.93
C TYR A 235 -13.39 37.79 23.42
N GLN A 236 -14.49 37.16 23.86
CA GLN A 236 -14.67 36.76 25.25
C GLN A 236 -13.67 35.69 25.70
N LEU A 237 -13.37 34.76 24.80
CA LEU A 237 -12.36 33.74 25.04
C LEU A 237 -10.98 34.35 25.28
N VAL A 238 -10.57 35.29 24.42
CA VAL A 238 -9.29 36.03 24.54
C VAL A 238 -9.26 36.85 25.81
N ARG A 239 -10.34 37.54 26.16
CA ARG A 239 -10.44 38.29 27.44
C ARG A 239 -10.21 37.37 28.61
N SER A 240 -10.93 36.25 28.66
CA SER A 240 -10.81 35.26 29.74
C SER A 240 -9.41 34.63 29.81
N PHE A 241 -8.78 34.44 28.66
CA PHE A 241 -7.39 33.97 28.58
C PHE A 241 -6.40 35.01 29.12
N LEU A 242 -6.64 36.30 28.86
CA LEU A 242 -5.80 37.39 29.37
C LEU A 242 -5.92 37.53 30.89
N ASN A 243 -7.09 37.27 31.51
CA ASN A 243 -7.21 37.18 32.93
C ASN A 243 -6.26 36.16 33.57
N ILE A 244 -5.94 35.09 32.86
CA ILE A 244 -5.02 34.05 33.33
C ILE A 244 -3.57 34.43 33.01
N LYS A 245 -3.28 34.85 31.77
CA LYS A 245 -1.91 35.07 31.28
C LYS A 245 -1.32 36.42 31.75
N LEU A 246 -2.16 37.46 31.92
CA LEU A 246 -1.77 38.81 32.32
C LEU A 246 -2.63 39.29 33.51
N PRO A 247 -2.42 38.72 34.69
CA PRO A 247 -3.32 38.97 35.85
C PRO A 247 -3.17 40.34 36.49
N GLY A 248 -2.35 41.21 35.96
CA GLY A 248 -2.09 42.56 36.54
C GLY A 248 -1.69 43.61 35.51
N PRO A 249 -1.63 44.88 35.94
CA PRO A 249 -1.23 45.99 35.09
C PRO A 249 0.23 45.82 34.65
N LEU A 250 0.47 45.84 33.33
CA LEU A 250 1.80 45.74 32.74
C LEU A 250 2.36 47.13 32.50
N PRO A 251 3.57 47.43 32.96
CA PRO A 251 4.21 48.72 32.70
C PRO A 251 4.54 48.86 31.20
N GLY A 252 4.39 50.08 30.68
CA GLY A 252 4.75 50.36 29.29
C GLY A 252 3.67 50.15 28.23
N MET A 253 2.47 49.69 28.62
CA MET A 253 1.35 49.52 27.69
C MET A 253 0.83 50.88 27.21
N GLN A 254 0.47 50.95 25.94
CA GLN A 254 0.04 52.19 25.28
C GLN A 254 -1.42 52.11 24.80
N ASP A 255 -1.97 53.32 24.51
CA ASP A 255 -3.31 53.48 23.92
C ASP A 255 -4.47 52.86 24.72
N GLY A 256 -4.30 52.77 26.04
CA GLY A 256 -5.39 52.46 27.02
C GLY A 256 -5.68 51.00 27.21
N GLU A 257 -6.78 50.81 27.92
CA GLU A 257 -7.27 49.45 28.30
C GLU A 257 -8.72 49.25 27.85
N ILE A 258 -9.06 48.03 27.59
CA ILE A 258 -10.42 47.57 27.29
C ILE A 258 -10.80 46.50 28.33
N GLU A 259 -11.87 46.77 29.11
CA GLU A 259 -12.35 45.85 30.15
C GLU A 259 -11.22 45.33 31.07
N GLY A 260 -10.24 46.22 31.41
CA GLY A 260 -9.12 45.93 32.30
C GLY A 260 -7.90 45.24 31.62
N HIS A 261 -7.86 45.15 30.31
CA HIS A 261 -6.72 44.58 29.56
C HIS A 261 -6.14 45.59 28.59
N PRO A 262 -4.81 45.53 28.33
CA PRO A 262 -4.16 46.35 27.33
C PRO A 262 -4.72 46.10 25.93
N VAL A 263 -5.08 47.18 25.24
CA VAL A 263 -5.74 47.12 23.92
C VAL A 263 -4.93 46.28 22.92
N TRP A 264 -3.64 46.51 22.82
CA TRP A 264 -2.77 45.83 21.86
C TRP A 264 -2.61 44.32 22.16
N ALA A 265 -2.62 43.94 23.43
CA ALA A 265 -2.63 42.54 23.84
C ALA A 265 -3.90 41.82 23.37
N VAL A 266 -5.07 42.45 23.55
CA VAL A 266 -6.35 41.90 23.10
C VAL A 266 -6.36 41.74 21.56
N ILE A 267 -5.89 42.76 20.82
CA ILE A 267 -5.80 42.71 19.35
C ILE A 267 -4.85 41.57 18.94
N TYR A 268 -3.67 41.49 19.56
CA TYR A 268 -2.67 40.46 19.25
C TYR A 268 -3.24 39.04 19.41
N TYR A 269 -3.86 38.77 20.55
CA TYR A 269 -4.40 37.43 20.82
C TYR A 269 -5.63 37.09 19.98
N CYS A 270 -6.45 38.06 19.58
CA CYS A 270 -7.50 37.84 18.58
C CYS A 270 -6.92 37.46 17.22
N LEU A 271 -5.85 38.13 16.80
CA LEU A 271 -5.14 37.79 15.55
C LEU A 271 -4.48 36.41 15.66
N ARG A 272 -3.87 36.11 16.80
CA ARG A 272 -3.21 34.82 17.05
C ARG A 272 -4.20 33.64 17.06
N CYS A 273 -5.46 33.88 17.42
CA CYS A 273 -6.57 32.95 17.29
C CYS A 273 -7.22 32.93 15.89
N GLY A 274 -6.68 33.68 14.93
CA GLY A 274 -7.17 33.72 13.54
C GLY A 274 -8.47 34.50 13.33
N ASP A 275 -8.98 35.20 14.33
CA ASP A 275 -10.24 35.91 14.26
C ASP A 275 -10.07 37.41 14.06
N LEU A 276 -9.98 37.83 12.79
CA LEU A 276 -9.88 39.22 12.37
C LEU A 276 -11.11 40.04 12.77
N ASN A 277 -12.31 39.41 12.79
CA ASN A 277 -13.53 40.10 13.18
C ASN A 277 -13.53 40.45 14.66
N ALA A 278 -13.06 39.54 15.52
CA ALA A 278 -12.89 39.81 16.94
C ALA A 278 -11.88 40.94 17.18
N ALA A 279 -10.75 40.94 16.47
CA ALA A 279 -9.78 42.03 16.51
C ALA A 279 -10.40 43.34 16.04
N MET A 280 -11.20 43.37 14.96
CA MET A 280 -11.87 44.56 14.45
C MET A 280 -12.92 45.11 15.42
N GLN A 281 -13.62 44.24 16.18
CA GLN A 281 -14.51 44.68 17.25
C GLN A 281 -13.75 45.52 18.34
N VAL A 282 -12.55 45.06 18.70
CA VAL A 282 -11.68 45.80 19.63
C VAL A 282 -11.26 47.14 19.02
N VAL A 283 -10.78 47.16 17.80
CA VAL A 283 -10.36 48.38 17.10
C VAL A 283 -11.48 49.40 16.99
N ASN A 284 -12.71 48.96 16.72
CA ASN A 284 -13.87 49.85 16.61
C ASN A 284 -14.26 50.47 17.97
N ARG A 285 -14.09 49.76 19.09
CA ARG A 285 -14.41 50.27 20.43
C ARG A 285 -13.45 51.36 20.89
N VAL A 286 -12.15 51.26 20.45
CA VAL A 286 -11.10 52.20 20.88
C VAL A 286 -10.59 53.05 19.74
N GLN A 287 -11.36 53.19 18.66
CA GLN A 287 -10.95 53.89 17.41
C GLN A 287 -10.33 55.30 17.63
N HIS A 288 -10.82 56.03 18.64
CA HIS A 288 -10.33 57.39 18.93
C HIS A 288 -8.90 57.42 19.48
N GLN A 289 -8.40 56.31 19.97
CA GLN A 289 -7.06 56.18 20.55
C GLN A 289 -6.02 55.64 19.54
N LEU A 290 -6.52 54.92 18.50
CA LEU A 290 -5.66 54.17 17.56
C LEU A 290 -5.29 54.96 16.30
N GLY A 291 -5.78 56.19 16.10
CA GLY A 291 -5.46 57.02 14.93
C GLY A 291 -5.75 56.33 13.60
N ASP A 292 -4.80 56.34 12.67
CA ASP A 292 -4.94 55.76 11.33
C ASP A 292 -4.94 54.23 11.29
N PHE A 293 -4.63 53.58 12.43
CA PHE A 293 -4.55 52.11 12.49
C PHE A 293 -5.83 51.41 12.08
N LYS A 294 -7.00 51.98 12.45
CA LYS A 294 -8.30 51.41 12.03
C LYS A 294 -8.42 51.30 10.52
N THR A 295 -8.03 52.30 9.78
CA THR A 295 -8.09 52.30 8.31
C THR A 295 -7.15 51.25 7.73
N TRP A 296 -5.93 51.17 8.24
CA TRP A 296 -4.95 50.14 7.80
C TRP A 296 -5.42 48.74 8.11
N PHE A 297 -6.00 48.52 9.31
CA PHE A 297 -6.49 47.20 9.70
C PHE A 297 -7.74 46.79 8.88
N GLN A 298 -8.60 47.74 8.53
CA GLN A 298 -9.75 47.48 7.68
C GLN A 298 -9.34 47.06 6.27
N GLU A 299 -8.37 47.74 5.66
CA GLU A 299 -7.81 47.36 4.36
C GLU A 299 -7.14 45.98 4.40
N TYR A 300 -6.37 45.72 5.48
CA TYR A 300 -5.76 44.41 5.72
C TYR A 300 -6.80 43.27 5.80
N MET A 301 -7.89 43.51 6.48
CA MET A 301 -8.97 42.54 6.64
C MET A 301 -9.76 42.31 5.35
N ASN A 302 -9.96 43.34 4.53
CA ASN A 302 -10.65 43.24 3.26
C ASN A 302 -9.84 42.52 2.16
N SER A 303 -8.55 42.42 2.34
CA SER A 303 -7.67 41.70 1.40
C SER A 303 -7.79 40.19 1.59
N PRO A 304 -8.04 39.41 0.52
CA PRO A 304 -8.14 37.95 0.60
C PRO A 304 -6.84 37.28 1.07
N ASP A 305 -5.70 37.92 0.84
CA ASP A 305 -4.37 37.44 1.19
C ASP A 305 -3.83 38.07 2.47
N ARG A 306 -4.64 38.80 3.23
CA ARG A 306 -4.22 39.54 4.44
C ARG A 306 -3.01 40.42 4.14
N ARG A 307 -3.12 41.30 3.14
CA ARG A 307 -2.07 42.22 2.72
C ARG A 307 -2.59 43.64 2.58
N LEU A 308 -1.75 44.57 2.90
CA LEU A 308 -2.01 45.99 2.62
C LEU A 308 -1.67 46.28 1.16
N PRO A 309 -2.37 47.23 0.51
CA PRO A 309 -1.91 47.83 -0.73
C PRO A 309 -0.50 48.39 -0.57
N PRO A 310 0.38 48.30 -1.58
CA PRO A 310 1.81 48.69 -1.47
C PRO A 310 2.02 50.11 -0.94
N THR A 311 1.14 51.04 -1.32
CA THR A 311 1.20 52.45 -0.86
C THR A 311 0.94 52.60 0.64
N LEU A 312 -0.03 51.83 1.18
CA LEU A 312 -0.36 51.83 2.60
C LEU A 312 0.68 51.06 3.41
N GLU A 313 1.15 49.95 2.88
CA GLU A 313 2.22 49.17 3.50
C GLU A 313 3.49 49.99 3.70
N ASN A 314 3.91 50.75 2.68
CA ASN A 314 5.05 51.65 2.78
C ASN A 314 4.84 52.79 3.79
N LYS A 315 3.61 53.36 3.87
CA LYS A 315 3.28 54.35 4.87
C LYS A 315 3.37 53.79 6.29
N LEU A 316 2.84 52.61 6.49
CA LEU A 316 2.89 51.91 7.78
C LEU A 316 4.32 51.55 8.18
N ARG A 317 5.14 51.06 7.25
CA ARG A 317 6.57 50.76 7.47
C ARG A 317 7.36 52.00 7.88
N LEU A 318 7.10 53.12 7.21
CA LEU A 318 7.74 54.42 7.56
C LEU A 318 7.28 54.89 8.94
N HIS A 319 6.00 54.79 9.25
CA HIS A 319 5.46 55.11 10.56
C HIS A 319 6.08 54.23 11.67
N TYR A 320 6.17 52.92 11.42
CA TYR A 320 6.79 51.98 12.34
C TYR A 320 8.26 52.36 12.63
N ARG A 321 9.07 52.60 11.62
CA ARG A 321 10.49 52.94 11.77
C ARG A 321 10.70 54.24 12.54
N ARG A 322 9.84 55.24 12.32
CA ARG A 322 9.99 56.57 12.94
C ARG A 322 9.48 56.61 14.37
N VAL A 323 8.41 55.93 14.67
CA VAL A 323 7.67 56.13 15.93
C VAL A 323 7.63 54.89 16.79
N LEU A 324 7.38 53.71 16.18
CA LEU A 324 6.98 52.53 16.92
C LEU A 324 8.10 51.54 17.26
N ARG A 325 9.20 51.59 16.54
CA ARG A 325 10.32 50.66 16.75
C ARG A 325 10.84 50.65 18.19
N ASN A 326 10.84 51.81 18.84
CA ASN A 326 11.25 51.98 20.24
C ASN A 326 10.08 52.07 21.22
N SER A 327 8.87 51.69 20.80
CA SER A 327 7.71 51.66 21.67
C SER A 327 7.94 50.71 22.83
N ALA A 328 7.51 51.11 24.04
CA ALA A 328 7.60 50.26 25.22
C ALA A 328 6.56 49.12 25.21
N ASP A 329 5.53 49.24 24.38
CA ASP A 329 4.49 48.20 24.24
C ASP A 329 4.88 47.11 23.22
N PRO A 330 5.21 45.89 23.67
CA PRO A 330 5.66 44.86 22.80
C PRO A 330 4.54 44.31 21.89
N TYR A 331 3.30 44.30 22.38
CA TYR A 331 2.15 43.85 21.57
C TYR A 331 1.85 44.82 20.45
N LYS A 332 1.97 46.12 20.69
CA LYS A 332 1.85 47.17 19.67
C LYS A 332 2.89 46.96 18.57
N ARG A 333 4.16 46.79 18.95
CA ARG A 333 5.23 46.54 17.99
C ARG A 333 4.92 45.27 17.14
N ALA A 334 4.55 44.16 17.79
CA ALA A 334 4.26 42.90 17.10
C ALA A 334 3.10 43.02 16.11
N VAL A 335 1.98 43.65 16.51
CA VAL A 335 0.79 43.83 15.64
C VAL A 335 1.16 44.70 14.42
N TYR A 336 1.89 45.77 14.60
CA TYR A 336 2.31 46.61 13.47
C TYR A 336 3.31 45.92 12.53
N CYS A 337 4.23 45.12 13.08
CA CYS A 337 5.15 44.30 12.29
C CYS A 337 4.43 43.22 11.49
N LEU A 338 3.38 42.62 12.06
CA LEU A 338 2.56 41.61 11.40
C LEU A 338 1.82 42.23 10.20
N ILE A 339 1.12 43.34 10.40
CA ILE A 339 0.29 43.95 9.35
C ILE A 339 1.17 44.64 8.28
N GLY A 340 2.26 45.31 8.70
CA GLY A 340 3.15 46.04 7.81
C GLY A 340 4.30 45.22 7.25
N LYS A 341 4.44 43.97 7.64
CA LYS A 341 5.53 43.07 7.22
C LYS A 341 6.90 43.72 7.36
N CYS A 342 7.16 44.35 8.49
CA CYS A 342 8.37 45.14 8.73
C CYS A 342 9.18 44.58 9.90
N ASP A 343 10.43 45.06 10.05
CA ASP A 343 11.37 44.66 11.10
C ASP A 343 11.58 43.16 11.25
N ILE A 344 11.93 42.52 10.14
CA ILE A 344 12.12 41.09 10.06
C ILE A 344 13.21 40.54 10.98
N SER A 345 14.13 41.43 11.44
CA SER A 345 15.19 41.06 12.36
C SER A 345 14.75 40.95 13.83
N ASP A 346 13.63 41.57 14.20
CA ASP A 346 13.07 41.43 15.54
C ASP A 346 12.32 40.08 15.69
N ASN A 347 12.64 39.32 16.69
CA ASN A 347 12.00 38.05 17.00
C ASN A 347 10.81 38.18 17.96
N HIS A 348 10.55 39.39 18.43
CA HIS A 348 9.47 39.70 19.37
C HIS A 348 9.39 38.74 20.59
N GLY A 349 10.55 38.35 21.15
CA GLY A 349 10.65 37.37 22.23
C GLY A 349 9.90 37.73 23.50
N GLU A 350 9.52 39.00 23.67
CA GLU A 350 8.66 39.47 24.77
C GLU A 350 7.20 38.99 24.64
N VAL A 351 6.76 38.66 23.42
CA VAL A 351 5.40 38.27 23.08
C VAL A 351 5.34 36.86 22.52
N ALA A 352 6.33 36.46 21.76
CA ALA A 352 6.50 35.13 21.15
C ALA A 352 7.44 34.30 22.04
N ASP A 353 6.89 33.69 23.07
CA ASP A 353 7.63 32.86 24.03
C ASP A 353 7.79 31.40 23.58
N LYS A 354 7.01 30.97 22.60
CA LYS A 354 7.05 29.62 22.03
C LYS A 354 7.47 29.61 20.56
N THR A 355 8.01 28.50 20.12
CA THR A 355 8.44 28.31 18.70
C THR A 355 7.28 28.50 17.73
N GLU A 356 6.06 28.06 18.10
CA GLU A 356 4.88 28.24 17.24
C GLU A 356 4.49 29.73 17.10
N ASP A 357 4.65 30.55 18.14
CA ASP A 357 4.38 31.98 18.09
C ASP A 357 5.39 32.69 17.21
N TYR A 358 6.67 32.34 17.36
CA TYR A 358 7.72 32.83 16.48
C TYR A 358 7.45 32.47 15.02
N LEU A 359 7.11 31.20 14.76
CA LEU A 359 6.84 30.72 13.40
C LEU A 359 5.62 31.42 12.79
N TRP A 360 4.55 31.59 13.58
CA TRP A 360 3.38 32.33 13.14
C TRP A 360 3.67 33.77 12.78
N LEU A 361 4.47 34.48 13.58
CA LEU A 361 4.91 35.86 13.28
C LEU A 361 5.74 35.92 11.99
N LYS A 362 6.74 35.03 11.83
CA LYS A 362 7.60 35.00 10.64
C LYS A 362 6.84 34.64 9.38
N LEU A 363 5.92 33.66 9.42
CA LEU A 363 5.08 33.28 8.28
C LEU A 363 4.15 34.44 7.85
N ASN A 364 3.62 35.22 8.78
CA ASN A 364 2.84 36.41 8.45
C ASN A 364 3.68 37.50 7.78
N GLN A 365 4.98 37.58 8.09
CA GLN A 365 5.90 38.54 7.51
C GLN A 365 6.41 38.15 6.10
N VAL A 366 6.18 36.91 5.66
CA VAL A 366 6.62 36.44 4.32
C VAL A 366 5.98 37.27 3.22
N CYS A 367 6.82 37.71 2.30
CA CYS A 367 6.45 38.49 1.10
C CYS A 367 6.67 37.67 -0.16
N PHE A 368 5.78 37.82 -1.15
CA PHE A 368 5.82 37.08 -2.43
C PHE A 368 5.96 38.00 -3.66
N ASP A 369 5.91 39.34 -3.47
CA ASP A 369 5.94 40.28 -4.59
C ASP A 369 7.36 40.66 -4.98
N ASP A 370 7.61 40.72 -6.29
CA ASP A 370 8.88 41.21 -6.90
C ASP A 370 8.97 42.74 -6.96
N ASP A 371 8.10 43.44 -6.24
CA ASP A 371 8.09 44.90 -6.26
C ASP A 371 9.44 45.48 -5.84
N ASN A 372 10.16 46.05 -6.80
CA ASN A 372 11.50 46.69 -6.67
C ASN A 372 11.51 47.94 -5.79
N SER A 373 10.42 48.26 -5.09
CA SER A 373 10.22 49.49 -4.34
C SER A 373 10.81 49.50 -2.92
N SER A 374 11.25 48.39 -2.38
CA SER A 374 11.89 48.31 -1.06
C SER A 374 13.24 47.59 -1.14
N SER A 375 14.18 47.97 -0.24
CA SER A 375 15.50 47.34 -0.20
C SER A 375 15.35 45.82 0.07
N PRO A 376 16.14 44.95 -0.58
CA PRO A 376 16.11 43.49 -0.36
C PRO A 376 16.33 43.08 1.10
N GLN A 377 16.96 43.92 1.90
CA GLN A 377 17.29 43.70 3.30
C GLN A 377 16.07 43.81 4.25
N ASP A 378 14.96 44.36 3.78
CA ASP A 378 13.76 44.62 4.59
C ASP A 378 12.62 43.64 4.27
N ARG A 379 12.89 42.62 3.45
CA ARG A 379 11.87 41.62 3.02
C ARG A 379 12.27 40.23 3.45
N LEU A 380 11.31 39.48 3.99
CA LEU A 380 11.45 38.07 4.28
C LEU A 380 10.74 37.26 3.19
N THR A 381 11.49 36.51 2.42
CA THR A 381 10.92 35.54 1.48
C THR A 381 10.81 34.18 2.11
N LEU A 382 9.91 33.30 1.60
CA LEU A 382 9.79 31.93 2.10
C LEU A 382 11.11 31.15 2.02
N PRO A 383 11.88 31.21 0.90
CA PRO A 383 13.19 30.54 0.86
C PRO A 383 14.20 31.06 1.89
N GLN A 384 14.18 32.36 2.22
CA GLN A 384 15.04 32.91 3.29
C GLN A 384 14.66 32.37 4.65
N LEU A 385 13.33 32.29 4.96
CA LEU A 385 12.87 31.69 6.19
C LEU A 385 13.22 30.20 6.25
N GLN A 386 13.06 29.48 5.16
CA GLN A 386 13.44 28.06 5.05
C GLN A 386 14.93 27.86 5.34
N LYS A 387 15.80 28.72 4.77
CA LYS A 387 17.23 28.69 5.03
C LYS A 387 17.55 28.92 6.50
N GLN A 388 16.97 29.95 7.09
CA GLN A 388 17.17 30.27 8.49
C GLN A 388 16.82 29.12 9.42
N LEU A 389 15.70 28.42 9.16
CA LEU A 389 15.23 27.33 10.01
C LEU A 389 16.01 26.02 9.81
N LEU A 390 16.38 25.71 8.57
CA LEU A 390 17.04 24.45 8.25
C LEU A 390 18.56 24.51 8.44
N GLU A 391 19.21 25.61 7.97
CA GLU A 391 20.67 25.73 7.92
C GLU A 391 21.23 26.55 9.08
N ASP A 392 20.69 27.76 9.33
CA ASP A 392 21.25 28.67 10.33
C ASP A 392 20.92 28.20 11.76
N TYR A 393 19.69 27.79 12.02
CA TYR A 393 19.27 27.27 13.32
C TYR A 393 19.49 25.75 13.43
N GLY A 394 18.96 24.98 12.51
CA GLY A 394 19.13 23.52 12.42
C GLY A 394 18.57 22.74 13.61
N GLU A 395 18.91 21.46 13.66
CA GLU A 395 18.39 20.50 14.64
C GLU A 395 18.78 20.83 16.09
N SER A 396 19.98 21.39 16.30
CA SER A 396 20.48 21.70 17.64
C SER A 396 19.72 22.82 18.33
N HIS A 397 19.33 23.83 17.57
CA HIS A 397 18.57 24.98 18.10
C HIS A 397 17.18 24.56 18.61
N PHE A 398 16.52 23.67 17.88
CA PHE A 398 15.17 23.19 18.26
C PHE A 398 15.19 21.97 19.19
N SER A 399 16.36 21.56 19.70
CA SER A 399 16.51 20.35 20.53
C SER A 399 15.83 19.13 19.88
N ALA A 400 16.03 18.94 18.58
CA ALA A 400 15.29 18.00 17.74
C ALA A 400 15.38 16.54 18.21
N SER A 401 16.46 16.16 18.91
CA SER A 401 16.60 14.85 19.52
C SER A 401 15.62 14.61 20.68
N GLN A 402 15.30 15.67 21.43
CA GLN A 402 14.36 15.61 22.57
C GLN A 402 12.93 15.92 22.14
N GLN A 403 12.76 16.82 21.18
CA GLN A 403 11.48 17.29 20.67
C GLN A 403 11.32 17.06 19.16
N PRO A 404 11.30 15.82 18.69
CA PRO A 404 11.26 15.52 17.27
C PRO A 404 10.01 16.04 16.56
N PHE A 405 8.88 16.04 17.23
CA PHE A 405 7.63 16.57 16.67
C PHE A 405 7.70 18.08 16.43
N LEU A 406 8.32 18.84 17.34
CA LEU A 406 8.48 20.28 17.18
C LEU A 406 9.33 20.62 15.97
N TYR A 407 10.47 19.96 15.81
CA TYR A 407 11.33 20.22 14.64
C TYR A 407 10.68 19.77 13.33
N PHE A 408 10.00 18.62 13.34
CA PHE A 408 9.19 18.20 12.20
C PHE A 408 8.12 19.25 11.85
N GLN A 409 7.41 19.78 12.85
CA GLN A 409 6.40 20.83 12.67
C GLN A 409 7.00 22.10 12.04
N VAL A 410 8.14 22.56 12.52
CA VAL A 410 8.83 23.73 11.97
C VAL A 410 9.16 23.55 10.49
N LEU A 411 9.72 22.41 10.11
CA LEU A 411 10.05 22.11 8.73
C LEU A 411 8.79 21.94 7.86
N PHE A 412 7.80 21.22 8.37
CA PHE A 412 6.62 20.89 7.60
C PHE A 412 5.72 22.10 7.33
N LEU A 413 5.52 22.97 8.32
CA LEU A 413 4.76 24.22 8.17
C LEU A 413 5.44 25.23 7.27
N THR A 414 6.75 25.14 7.07
CA THR A 414 7.48 25.97 6.10
C THR A 414 7.63 25.29 4.73
N ALA A 415 6.83 24.29 4.45
CA ALA A 415 6.82 23.54 3.18
C ALA A 415 8.15 22.87 2.83
N GLN A 416 8.99 22.56 3.82
CA GLN A 416 10.21 21.77 3.67
C GLN A 416 9.94 20.29 3.90
N PHE A 417 8.99 19.74 3.13
CA PHE A 417 8.42 18.40 3.35
C PHE A 417 9.47 17.30 3.28
N GLU A 418 10.39 17.39 2.33
CA GLU A 418 11.43 16.38 2.11
C GLU A 418 12.41 16.33 3.28
N ALA A 419 12.80 17.49 3.79
CA ALA A 419 13.66 17.59 4.96
C ALA A 419 12.95 17.10 6.23
N ALA A 420 11.67 17.46 6.40
CA ALA A 420 10.84 17.00 7.51
C ALA A 420 10.71 15.47 7.54
N VAL A 421 10.40 14.85 6.41
CA VAL A 421 10.31 13.39 6.27
C VAL A 421 11.67 12.72 6.53
N ALA A 422 12.75 13.24 5.92
CA ALA A 422 14.08 12.67 6.11
C ALA A 422 14.55 12.76 7.57
N PHE A 423 14.22 13.85 8.25
CA PHE A 423 14.48 13.99 9.69
C PHE A 423 13.69 12.97 10.51
N LEU A 424 12.37 12.92 10.32
CA LEU A 424 11.49 12.03 11.08
C LEU A 424 11.84 10.55 10.86
N PHE A 425 12.28 10.18 9.65
CA PHE A 425 12.69 8.83 9.31
C PHE A 425 13.93 8.37 10.10
N ARG A 426 14.82 9.29 10.50
CA ARG A 426 15.99 8.98 11.35
C ARG A 426 15.60 8.63 12.77
N VAL A 427 14.48 9.15 13.26
CA VAL A 427 13.94 8.84 14.58
C VAL A 427 13.24 7.47 14.51
N GLU A 428 13.86 6.45 15.09
CA GLU A 428 13.43 5.04 14.90
C GLU A 428 11.94 4.80 15.23
N ARG A 429 11.47 5.33 16.35
CA ARG A 429 10.07 5.21 16.81
C ARG A 429 9.06 5.90 15.88
N LEU A 430 9.47 6.89 15.10
CA LEU A 430 8.61 7.68 14.22
C LEU A 430 8.81 7.33 12.74
N ARG A 431 9.66 6.36 12.44
CA ARG A 431 10.02 5.98 11.07
C ARG A 431 8.82 5.56 10.22
N SER A 432 7.89 4.81 10.81
CA SER A 432 6.64 4.42 10.14
C SER A 432 5.81 5.63 9.73
N HIS A 433 5.65 6.60 10.64
CA HIS A 433 4.93 7.83 10.33
C HIS A 433 5.60 8.63 9.22
N ALA A 434 6.93 8.73 9.26
CA ALA A 434 7.70 9.41 8.19
C ALA A 434 7.44 8.80 6.81
N VAL A 435 7.43 7.45 6.73
CA VAL A 435 7.14 6.75 5.48
C VAL A 435 5.71 7.01 5.01
N HIS A 436 4.73 6.94 5.90
CA HIS A 436 3.33 7.19 5.52
C HIS A 436 3.09 8.65 5.11
N VAL A 437 3.74 9.62 5.75
CA VAL A 437 3.71 11.03 5.29
C VAL A 437 4.32 11.14 3.89
N ALA A 438 5.45 10.45 3.63
CA ALA A 438 6.04 10.43 2.29
C ALA A 438 5.09 9.81 1.24
N LEU A 439 4.37 8.75 1.58
CA LEU A 439 3.37 8.14 0.69
C LEU A 439 2.24 9.12 0.35
N VAL A 440 1.73 9.85 1.34
CA VAL A 440 0.71 10.89 1.12
C VAL A 440 1.24 11.99 0.19
N LEU A 441 2.43 12.51 0.45
CA LEU A 441 3.05 13.54 -0.38
C LEU A 441 3.33 13.05 -1.81
N TYR A 442 3.70 11.78 -1.96
CA TYR A 442 3.94 11.16 -3.26
C TYR A 442 2.66 11.05 -4.08
N GLU A 443 1.60 10.49 -3.52
CA GLU A 443 0.31 10.32 -4.23
C GLU A 443 -0.33 11.68 -4.56
N LEU A 444 -0.16 12.68 -3.70
CA LEU A 444 -0.62 14.04 -3.96
C LEU A 444 0.31 14.83 -4.90
N ARG A 445 1.40 14.23 -5.38
CA ARG A 445 2.40 14.87 -6.25
C ARG A 445 3.01 16.15 -5.64
N LEU A 446 3.12 16.19 -4.33
CA LEU A 446 3.74 17.29 -3.58
C LEU A 446 5.21 17.03 -3.28
N MET A 447 5.69 15.81 -3.40
CA MET A 447 7.06 15.42 -3.05
C MET A 447 8.02 15.64 -4.22
N LEU A 448 9.15 16.27 -3.94
CA LEU A 448 10.28 16.42 -4.86
C LEU A 448 11.18 15.20 -4.73
N LYS A 449 11.25 14.39 -5.81
CA LYS A 449 12.01 13.16 -5.83
C LYS A 449 13.42 13.39 -6.36
N SER A 450 14.37 12.64 -5.80
CA SER A 450 15.74 12.55 -6.33
C SER A 450 15.74 11.77 -7.65
N SER A 451 16.53 12.20 -8.62
CA SER A 451 16.68 11.51 -9.91
C SER A 451 17.60 10.29 -9.84
N GLY A 452 18.48 10.20 -8.86
CA GLY A 452 19.46 9.12 -8.71
C GLY A 452 19.08 8.11 -7.62
N GLN A 453 19.04 6.82 -7.96
CA GLN A 453 18.79 5.75 -6.97
C GLN A 453 19.88 5.66 -5.89
N SER A 454 21.13 5.89 -6.26
CA SER A 454 22.29 5.87 -5.36
C SER A 454 22.41 7.14 -4.50
N ALA A 455 21.60 8.17 -4.76
CA ALA A 455 21.62 9.40 -3.99
C ALA A 455 21.35 9.15 -2.50
N GLN A 456 21.85 10.06 -1.66
CA GLN A 456 21.50 10.06 -0.23
C GLN A 456 19.97 10.19 -0.06
N LEU A 457 19.48 9.87 1.15
CA LEU A 457 18.05 9.96 1.46
C LEU A 457 17.50 11.36 1.18
N LEU A 458 18.25 12.40 1.58
CA LEU A 458 17.97 13.79 1.28
C LEU A 458 19.14 14.34 0.47
N SER A 459 18.86 14.92 -0.69
CA SER A 459 19.87 15.44 -1.60
C SER A 459 19.43 16.75 -2.22
N GLN A 460 20.37 17.46 -2.83
CA GLN A 460 20.16 18.63 -3.66
C GLN A 460 20.72 18.32 -5.05
N GLU A 461 19.98 18.64 -6.10
CA GLU A 461 20.44 18.42 -7.46
C GLU A 461 21.06 19.67 -8.06
N PRO A 462 22.06 19.51 -8.95
CA PRO A 462 22.64 20.67 -9.67
C PRO A 462 21.56 21.36 -10.51
N GLY A 463 21.39 22.65 -10.30
CA GLY A 463 20.37 23.46 -10.99
C GLY A 463 19.09 23.70 -10.18
N ASP A 464 18.91 23.04 -9.06
CA ASP A 464 17.80 23.36 -8.15
C ASP A 464 18.08 24.69 -7.41
N PRO A 465 17.02 25.45 -7.07
CA PRO A 465 17.15 26.57 -6.13
C PRO A 465 17.79 26.12 -4.82
N HIS A 466 18.58 26.97 -4.20
CA HIS A 466 19.41 26.63 -3.03
C HIS A 466 18.67 25.95 -1.88
N MET A 467 17.39 26.29 -1.66
CA MET A 467 16.59 25.73 -0.57
C MET A 467 15.82 24.48 -0.93
N VAL A 468 15.82 24.10 -2.19
CA VAL A 468 15.14 22.88 -2.64
C VAL A 468 15.93 21.65 -2.18
N ARG A 469 15.24 20.75 -1.55
CA ARG A 469 15.74 19.41 -1.18
C ARG A 469 14.89 18.37 -1.87
N ARG A 470 15.53 17.27 -2.26
CA ARG A 470 14.87 16.12 -2.89
C ARG A 470 14.98 14.88 -2.02
N LEU A 471 13.90 14.15 -1.93
CA LEU A 471 13.85 12.89 -1.18
C LEU A 471 14.07 11.71 -2.11
N ASN A 472 14.97 10.81 -1.74
CA ASN A 472 15.11 9.53 -2.41
C ASN A 472 14.02 8.57 -1.93
N PHE A 473 12.87 8.63 -2.59
CA PHE A 473 11.67 7.87 -2.22
C PHE A 473 11.86 6.37 -2.33
N ILE A 474 12.54 5.91 -3.38
CA ILE A 474 12.84 4.49 -3.59
C ILE A 474 13.67 3.98 -2.40
N ARG A 475 14.74 4.70 -2.06
CA ARG A 475 15.61 4.34 -0.93
C ARG A 475 14.87 4.38 0.41
N LEU A 476 13.98 5.35 0.61
CA LEU A 476 13.14 5.42 1.81
C LEU A 476 12.32 4.16 2.00
N LEU A 477 11.60 3.74 0.96
CA LEU A 477 10.76 2.55 1.00
C LEU A 477 11.60 1.28 1.18
N MET A 478 12.69 1.12 0.44
CA MET A 478 13.57 -0.06 0.56
C MET A 478 14.20 -0.18 1.95
N LEU A 479 14.63 0.94 2.55
CA LEU A 479 15.18 0.92 3.91
C LEU A 479 14.12 0.58 4.97
N TYR A 480 12.89 0.95 4.72
CA TYR A 480 11.77 0.65 5.62
C TYR A 480 11.33 -0.81 5.51
N THR A 481 11.07 -1.28 4.30
CA THR A 481 10.55 -2.65 4.04
C THR A 481 11.57 -3.72 4.40
N ARG A 482 12.87 -3.45 4.27
CA ARG A 482 13.96 -4.39 4.57
C ARG A 482 13.86 -5.01 5.96
N LYS A 483 13.22 -4.32 6.92
CA LYS A 483 13.07 -4.84 8.28
C LYS A 483 12.04 -5.96 8.41
N PHE A 484 11.09 -6.05 7.48
CA PHE A 484 9.98 -7.02 7.57
C PHE A 484 9.68 -7.77 6.25
N GLU A 485 10.39 -7.48 5.17
CA GLU A 485 10.17 -8.15 3.87
C GLU A 485 10.34 -9.67 3.91
N SER A 486 11.20 -10.17 4.80
CA SER A 486 11.39 -11.61 4.99
C SER A 486 10.32 -12.24 5.91
N THR A 487 9.75 -11.47 6.84
CA THR A 487 8.77 -11.95 7.82
C THR A 487 7.33 -11.75 7.34
N ASP A 488 7.06 -10.66 6.65
CA ASP A 488 5.76 -10.37 6.04
C ASP A 488 5.93 -9.79 4.63
N PRO A 489 6.19 -10.66 3.63
CA PRO A 489 6.34 -10.24 2.25
C PRO A 489 5.05 -9.66 1.64
N ARG A 490 3.87 -9.97 2.21
CA ARG A 490 2.59 -9.39 1.76
C ARG A 490 2.52 -7.91 2.06
N GLU A 491 2.96 -7.53 3.25
CA GLU A 491 3.01 -6.13 3.68
C GLU A 491 4.06 -5.37 2.88
N ALA A 492 5.25 -5.94 2.68
CA ALA A 492 6.30 -5.33 1.85
C ALA A 492 5.82 -5.05 0.41
N LEU A 493 5.05 -5.96 -0.17
CA LEU A 493 4.48 -5.80 -1.51
C LEU A 493 3.55 -4.58 -1.62
N GLN A 494 2.81 -4.24 -0.55
CA GLN A 494 1.94 -3.07 -0.53
C GLN A 494 2.76 -1.77 -0.67
N TYR A 495 3.90 -1.68 0.01
CA TYR A 495 4.79 -0.53 -0.11
C TYR A 495 5.46 -0.48 -1.49
N PHE A 496 5.89 -1.61 -2.04
CA PHE A 496 6.50 -1.65 -3.36
C PHE A 496 5.55 -1.21 -4.47
N TYR A 497 4.24 -1.37 -4.31
CA TYR A 497 3.26 -0.89 -5.27
C TYR A 497 3.34 0.62 -5.52
N PHE A 498 3.78 1.42 -4.56
CA PHE A 498 4.01 2.85 -4.76
C PHE A 498 5.16 3.13 -5.72
N LEU A 499 6.03 2.16 -6.02
CA LEU A 499 7.11 2.28 -7.00
C LEU A 499 6.68 1.94 -8.44
N ARG A 500 5.39 1.70 -8.69
CA ARG A 500 4.85 1.32 -10.00
C ARG A 500 5.14 2.29 -11.14
N ASN A 501 5.32 3.56 -10.82
CA ASN A 501 5.60 4.62 -11.78
C ASN A 501 7.09 5.04 -11.80
N GLU A 502 7.94 4.35 -11.05
CA GLU A 502 9.36 4.63 -10.96
C GLU A 502 10.15 3.64 -11.81
N ASN A 503 11.15 4.15 -12.52
CA ASN A 503 12.08 3.34 -13.30
C ASN A 503 13.48 3.49 -12.73
N ASP A 504 14.29 2.44 -12.91
CA ASP A 504 15.71 2.49 -12.55
C ASP A 504 16.56 3.20 -13.63
N SER A 505 17.86 3.27 -13.41
CA SER A 505 18.81 3.88 -14.35
C SER A 505 18.89 3.16 -15.70
N GLN A 506 18.40 1.92 -15.77
CA GLN A 506 18.35 1.11 -16.98
C GLN A 506 16.99 1.17 -17.68
N GLY A 507 16.04 1.91 -17.12
CA GLY A 507 14.67 2.02 -17.62
C GLY A 507 13.75 0.89 -17.17
N GLU A 508 14.20 0.01 -16.26
CA GLU A 508 13.36 -1.04 -15.70
C GLU A 508 12.41 -0.51 -14.64
N ASN A 509 11.19 -1.04 -14.61
CA ASN A 509 10.19 -0.67 -13.62
C ASN A 509 10.58 -1.18 -12.23
N MET A 510 10.67 -0.26 -11.27
CA MET A 510 11.11 -0.56 -9.91
C MET A 510 10.17 -1.49 -9.15
N PHE A 511 8.87 -1.37 -9.36
CA PHE A 511 7.91 -2.29 -8.75
C PHE A 511 8.15 -3.73 -9.19
N MET A 512 8.31 -3.95 -10.50
CA MET A 512 8.61 -5.29 -11.04
C MET A 512 9.90 -5.87 -10.48
N ARG A 513 10.93 -5.04 -10.35
CA ARG A 513 12.22 -5.45 -9.79
C ARG A 513 12.10 -5.83 -8.32
N CYS A 514 11.50 -4.97 -7.50
CA CYS A 514 11.30 -5.25 -6.08
C CYS A 514 10.43 -6.50 -5.86
N VAL A 515 9.38 -6.70 -6.67
CA VAL A 515 8.56 -7.92 -6.62
C VAL A 515 9.41 -9.16 -6.95
N SER A 516 10.25 -9.10 -7.99
CA SER A 516 11.11 -10.23 -8.36
C SER A 516 12.09 -10.58 -7.23
N GLU A 517 12.75 -9.58 -6.67
CA GLU A 517 13.67 -9.77 -5.54
C GLU A 517 12.93 -10.35 -4.32
N LEU A 518 11.80 -9.75 -3.94
CA LEU A 518 10.98 -10.19 -2.80
C LEU A 518 10.53 -11.66 -2.93
N VAL A 519 9.98 -12.03 -4.09
CA VAL A 519 9.46 -13.38 -4.34
C VAL A 519 10.59 -14.42 -4.28
N ILE A 520 11.74 -14.11 -4.85
CA ILE A 520 12.88 -15.04 -4.89
C ILE A 520 13.52 -15.18 -3.51
N GLU A 521 13.61 -14.11 -2.74
CA GLU A 521 14.22 -14.12 -1.39
C GLU A 521 13.30 -14.78 -0.36
N SER A 522 12.01 -14.45 -0.36
CA SER A 522 11.03 -15.05 0.55
C SER A 522 10.69 -16.49 0.22
N ARG A 523 10.86 -16.91 -1.06
CA ARG A 523 10.41 -18.19 -1.62
C ARG A 523 8.91 -18.47 -1.51
N GLU A 524 8.13 -17.44 -1.21
CA GLU A 524 6.67 -17.55 -1.05
C GLU A 524 5.94 -17.39 -2.41
N PHE A 525 6.36 -18.20 -3.40
CA PHE A 525 5.87 -18.11 -4.77
C PHE A 525 4.34 -18.27 -4.87
N ASP A 526 3.81 -19.30 -4.22
CA ASP A 526 2.37 -19.63 -4.28
C ASP A 526 1.50 -18.55 -3.66
N MET A 527 1.96 -17.97 -2.55
CA MET A 527 1.23 -16.92 -1.86
C MET A 527 1.26 -15.60 -2.63
N LEU A 528 2.43 -15.20 -3.12
CA LEU A 528 2.61 -13.90 -3.77
C LEU A 528 2.11 -13.89 -5.19
N LEU A 529 2.45 -14.92 -5.99
CA LEU A 529 2.16 -14.97 -7.42
C LEU A 529 0.98 -15.90 -7.79
N GLY A 530 0.49 -16.69 -6.82
CA GLY A 530 -0.54 -17.69 -7.05
C GLY A 530 0.01 -19.03 -7.51
N ARG A 531 -0.85 -20.02 -7.62
CA ARG A 531 -0.49 -21.39 -8.00
C ARG A 531 -1.42 -21.94 -9.08
N LEU A 532 -0.94 -22.94 -9.80
CA LEU A 532 -1.76 -23.72 -10.72
C LEU A 532 -2.50 -24.82 -9.96
N GLU A 533 -3.77 -24.94 -10.24
CA GLU A 533 -4.58 -26.09 -9.82
C GLU A 533 -4.40 -27.25 -10.80
N LYS A 534 -4.88 -28.45 -10.42
CA LYS A 534 -4.74 -29.67 -11.23
C LYS A 534 -5.39 -29.56 -12.62
N ASP A 535 -6.44 -28.76 -12.73
CA ASP A 535 -7.17 -28.48 -13.97
C ASP A 535 -6.46 -27.46 -14.88
N GLY A 536 -5.32 -26.91 -14.45
CA GLY A 536 -4.57 -25.89 -15.18
C GLY A 536 -5.11 -24.47 -15.01
N SER A 537 -6.12 -24.28 -14.15
CA SER A 537 -6.57 -22.95 -13.74
C SER A 537 -5.59 -22.33 -12.76
N ARG A 538 -5.44 -21.00 -12.81
CA ARG A 538 -4.57 -20.28 -11.88
C ARG A 538 -5.36 -19.75 -10.69
N LYS A 539 -5.01 -20.17 -9.48
CA LYS A 539 -5.44 -19.50 -8.25
C LYS A 539 -4.68 -18.19 -8.09
N PRO A 540 -5.38 -17.06 -7.89
CA PRO A 540 -4.72 -15.75 -7.79
C PRO A 540 -3.84 -15.67 -6.54
N GLY A 541 -2.74 -14.92 -6.64
CA GLY A 541 -1.87 -14.54 -5.54
C GLY A 541 -2.12 -13.11 -5.07
N VAL A 542 -1.31 -12.65 -4.11
CA VAL A 542 -1.42 -11.29 -3.57
C VAL A 542 -1.17 -10.23 -4.65
N ILE A 543 -0.30 -10.52 -5.63
CA ILE A 543 0.05 -9.61 -6.73
C ILE A 543 -1.18 -9.20 -7.58
N ASP A 544 -2.17 -10.06 -7.67
CA ASP A 544 -3.37 -9.80 -8.48
C ASP A 544 -4.21 -8.63 -7.95
N LYS A 545 -3.98 -8.22 -6.70
CA LYS A 545 -4.63 -7.02 -6.12
C LYS A 545 -4.04 -5.71 -6.65
N PHE A 546 -2.81 -5.74 -7.16
CA PHE A 546 -2.03 -4.55 -7.49
C PHE A 546 -1.82 -4.35 -8.99
N ALA A 547 -1.85 -5.40 -9.79
CA ALA A 547 -1.50 -5.35 -11.20
C ALA A 547 -2.56 -5.99 -12.09
N GLY A 548 -2.96 -5.28 -13.16
CA GLY A 548 -3.89 -5.81 -14.17
C GLY A 548 -3.26 -6.87 -15.08
N ASP A 549 -1.96 -6.77 -15.38
CA ASP A 549 -1.22 -7.75 -16.20
C ASP A 549 -0.15 -8.48 -15.37
N THR A 550 -0.64 -9.38 -14.52
CA THR A 550 0.21 -10.21 -13.66
C THR A 550 1.08 -11.19 -14.44
N LYS A 551 0.71 -11.56 -15.69
CA LYS A 551 1.50 -12.49 -16.49
C LYS A 551 2.87 -11.94 -16.86
N VAL A 552 2.95 -10.63 -17.13
CA VAL A 552 4.21 -9.96 -17.43
C VAL A 552 5.14 -10.00 -16.22
N ILE A 553 4.61 -9.68 -15.04
CA ILE A 553 5.36 -9.69 -13.78
C ILE A 553 5.85 -11.11 -13.47
N ILE A 554 4.95 -12.10 -13.51
CA ILE A 554 5.30 -13.50 -13.25
C ILE A 554 6.35 -14.00 -14.26
N GLY A 555 6.21 -13.61 -15.53
CA GLY A 555 7.19 -13.96 -16.56
C GLY A 555 8.57 -13.34 -16.34
N LYS A 556 8.64 -12.16 -15.72
CA LYS A 556 9.91 -11.53 -15.32
C LYS A 556 10.52 -12.22 -14.11
N VAL A 557 9.72 -12.51 -13.08
CA VAL A 557 10.16 -13.28 -11.90
C VAL A 557 10.68 -14.66 -12.33
N ALA A 558 10.02 -15.31 -13.29
CA ALA A 558 10.46 -16.59 -13.85
C ALA A 558 11.86 -16.49 -14.50
N LEU A 559 12.10 -15.44 -15.27
CA LEU A 559 13.40 -15.18 -15.89
C LEU A 559 14.49 -14.93 -14.84
N GLU A 560 14.20 -14.14 -13.82
CA GLU A 560 15.14 -13.89 -12.73
C GLU A 560 15.42 -15.17 -11.90
N ALA A 561 14.40 -16.00 -11.67
CA ALA A 561 14.56 -17.30 -11.03
C ALA A 561 15.43 -18.25 -11.88
N GLU A 562 15.26 -18.26 -13.21
CA GLU A 562 16.10 -19.01 -14.13
C GLU A 562 17.56 -18.52 -14.06
N ASN A 563 17.80 -17.21 -14.08
CA ASN A 563 19.13 -16.59 -13.98
C ASN A 563 19.84 -16.94 -12.67
N LYS A 564 19.08 -17.06 -11.56
CA LYS A 564 19.59 -17.46 -10.25
C LYS A 564 19.71 -18.99 -10.07
N GLY A 565 19.42 -19.78 -11.10
CA GLY A 565 19.54 -21.23 -11.08
C GLY A 565 18.38 -21.97 -10.38
N LEU A 566 17.29 -21.28 -10.06
CA LEU A 566 16.07 -21.87 -9.49
C LEU A 566 15.17 -22.41 -10.60
N PHE A 567 15.64 -23.42 -11.30
CA PHE A 567 15.03 -23.89 -12.54
C PHE A 567 13.65 -24.55 -12.34
N GLU A 568 13.46 -25.34 -11.26
CA GLU A 568 12.18 -25.99 -10.99
C GLU A 568 11.10 -24.97 -10.69
N GLU A 569 11.42 -23.93 -9.93
CA GLU A 569 10.54 -22.81 -9.64
C GLU A 569 10.27 -21.97 -10.89
N ALA A 570 11.30 -21.73 -11.71
CA ALA A 570 11.15 -21.02 -12.97
C ALA A 570 10.19 -21.74 -13.94
N VAL A 571 10.23 -23.07 -14.01
CA VAL A 571 9.26 -23.86 -14.80
C VAL A 571 7.83 -23.60 -14.34
N LYS A 572 7.56 -23.66 -13.03
CA LYS A 572 6.23 -23.40 -12.46
C LYS A 572 5.76 -21.98 -12.75
N LEU A 573 6.67 -21.00 -12.64
CA LEU A 573 6.37 -19.59 -12.89
C LEU A 573 6.11 -19.30 -14.36
N TYR A 574 6.88 -19.91 -15.28
CA TYR A 574 6.61 -19.78 -16.72
C TYR A 574 5.26 -20.40 -17.09
N GLU A 575 4.89 -21.50 -16.45
CA GLU A 575 3.58 -22.12 -16.63
C GLU A 575 2.45 -21.20 -16.13
N LEU A 576 2.61 -20.58 -14.94
CA LEU A 576 1.70 -19.56 -14.42
C LEU A 576 1.58 -18.35 -15.37
N ALA A 577 2.68 -17.94 -15.99
CA ALA A 577 2.70 -16.86 -16.95
C ALA A 577 2.14 -17.26 -18.34
N LYS A 578 1.75 -18.54 -18.53
CA LYS A 578 1.30 -19.13 -19.80
C LYS A 578 2.33 -19.03 -20.92
N LYS A 579 3.62 -19.14 -20.60
CA LYS A 579 4.74 -19.17 -21.55
C LYS A 579 5.15 -20.62 -21.81
N SER A 580 4.30 -21.39 -22.52
CA SER A 580 4.46 -22.82 -22.74
C SER A 580 5.79 -23.20 -23.38
N ASP A 581 6.26 -22.40 -24.34
CA ASP A 581 7.53 -22.70 -25.03
C ASP A 581 8.72 -22.63 -24.06
N LYS A 582 8.75 -21.62 -23.18
CA LYS A 582 9.79 -21.49 -22.15
C LYS A 582 9.75 -22.62 -21.11
N VAL A 583 8.54 -23.08 -20.76
CA VAL A 583 8.37 -24.25 -19.88
C VAL A 583 9.01 -25.48 -20.51
N LEU A 584 8.70 -25.76 -21.77
CA LEU A 584 9.21 -26.91 -22.48
C LEU A 584 10.71 -26.83 -22.78
N GLU A 585 11.22 -25.67 -23.20
CA GLU A 585 12.66 -25.44 -23.37
C GLU A 585 13.42 -25.74 -22.07
N LEU A 586 12.97 -25.19 -20.95
CA LEU A 586 13.64 -25.38 -19.67
C LEU A 586 13.51 -26.83 -19.19
N MET A 587 12.34 -27.47 -19.35
CA MET A 587 12.14 -28.88 -19.02
C MET A 587 13.05 -29.79 -19.89
N ASN A 588 13.20 -29.52 -21.16
CA ASN A 588 14.10 -30.26 -22.03
C ASN A 588 15.54 -30.19 -21.53
N ARG A 589 15.99 -28.99 -21.15
CA ARG A 589 17.33 -28.77 -20.58
C ARG A 589 17.53 -29.48 -19.25
N LEU A 590 16.48 -29.54 -18.37
CA LEU A 590 16.55 -30.22 -17.09
C LEU A 590 16.45 -31.75 -17.18
N LEU A 591 15.66 -32.26 -18.11
CA LEU A 591 15.50 -33.71 -18.33
C LEU A 591 16.72 -34.34 -18.98
N SER A 592 17.30 -33.67 -19.99
CA SER A 592 18.42 -34.21 -20.77
C SER A 592 19.54 -34.86 -19.93
N PRO A 593 20.11 -34.27 -18.90
CA PRO A 593 21.21 -34.84 -18.13
C PRO A 593 20.81 -35.98 -17.18
N VAL A 594 19.51 -36.19 -16.93
CA VAL A 594 19.03 -37.14 -15.91
C VAL A 594 18.33 -38.38 -16.46
N ILE A 595 17.95 -38.37 -17.77
CA ILE A 595 17.14 -39.45 -18.34
C ILE A 595 17.84 -40.82 -18.31
N ALA A 596 19.16 -40.87 -18.53
CA ALA A 596 19.94 -42.10 -18.53
C ALA A 596 20.27 -42.59 -17.11
N GLN A 597 20.03 -41.81 -16.06
CA GLN A 597 20.32 -42.19 -14.67
C GLN A 597 19.36 -43.28 -14.19
N VAL A 598 19.81 -44.06 -13.18
CA VAL A 598 18.94 -45.04 -12.49
C VAL A 598 17.88 -44.32 -11.67
N SER A 599 16.62 -44.67 -11.84
CA SER A 599 15.53 -44.12 -11.07
C SER A 599 15.58 -44.70 -9.65
N ALA A 600 15.71 -43.79 -8.64
CA ALA A 600 15.60 -44.17 -7.24
C ALA A 600 14.48 -43.33 -6.57
N PRO A 601 13.78 -43.86 -5.53
CA PRO A 601 12.76 -43.11 -4.83
C PRO A 601 13.32 -41.77 -4.34
N GLN A 602 12.60 -40.68 -4.58
CA GLN A 602 12.97 -39.28 -4.24
C GLN A 602 14.21 -38.74 -4.97
N SER A 603 14.67 -39.42 -6.04
CA SER A 603 15.75 -38.89 -6.87
C SER A 603 15.32 -37.67 -7.67
N ASN A 604 16.31 -36.87 -8.11
CA ASN A 604 16.07 -35.71 -8.98
C ASN A 604 15.37 -36.12 -10.28
N LYS A 605 15.76 -37.27 -10.84
CA LYS A 605 15.11 -37.85 -12.02
C LYS A 605 13.62 -38.09 -11.80
N GLU A 606 13.25 -38.72 -10.66
CA GLU A 606 11.84 -39.03 -10.37
C GLU A 606 11.00 -37.76 -10.20
N ARG A 607 11.51 -36.73 -9.49
CA ARG A 607 10.82 -35.45 -9.34
C ARG A 607 10.60 -34.76 -10.68
N LEU A 608 11.65 -34.64 -11.49
CA LEU A 608 11.57 -34.01 -12.80
C LEU A 608 10.65 -34.80 -13.75
N LYS A 609 10.70 -36.14 -13.73
CA LYS A 609 9.77 -36.99 -14.49
C LYS A 609 8.32 -36.74 -14.11
N ASN A 610 8.02 -36.75 -12.80
CA ASN A 610 6.65 -36.51 -12.31
C ASN A 610 6.15 -35.11 -12.70
N THR A 611 6.99 -34.11 -12.62
CA THR A 611 6.69 -32.75 -13.08
C THR A 611 6.43 -32.73 -14.58
N ALA A 612 7.27 -33.38 -15.38
CA ALA A 612 7.13 -33.43 -16.84
C ALA A 612 5.85 -34.17 -17.26
N VAL A 613 5.51 -35.30 -16.60
CA VAL A 613 4.25 -36.03 -16.87
C VAL A 613 3.05 -35.14 -16.58
N ALA A 614 3.03 -34.45 -15.43
CA ALA A 614 1.96 -33.54 -15.07
C ALA A 614 1.81 -32.37 -16.08
N ILE A 615 2.91 -31.81 -16.57
CA ILE A 615 2.90 -30.78 -17.64
C ILE A 615 2.37 -31.38 -18.94
N ALA A 616 2.82 -32.58 -19.32
CA ALA A 616 2.36 -33.25 -20.55
C ALA A 616 0.85 -33.53 -20.54
N GLU A 617 0.30 -33.95 -19.40
CA GLU A 617 -1.13 -34.20 -19.24
C GLU A 617 -1.94 -32.92 -19.37
N ARG A 618 -1.52 -31.84 -18.71
CA ARG A 618 -2.18 -30.54 -18.82
C ARG A 618 -2.15 -29.99 -20.24
N TYR A 619 -1.03 -30.07 -20.91
CA TYR A 619 -0.87 -29.52 -22.28
C TYR A 619 -1.63 -30.35 -23.32
N ARG A 620 -1.75 -31.66 -23.14
CA ARG A 620 -2.63 -32.51 -23.97
C ARG A 620 -4.10 -32.12 -23.82
N SER A 621 -4.54 -31.83 -22.60
CA SER A 621 -5.94 -31.44 -22.33
C SER A 621 -6.28 -30.06 -22.87
N GLN A 622 -5.33 -29.12 -22.86
CA GLN A 622 -5.53 -27.72 -23.24
C GLN A 622 -5.28 -27.43 -24.72
N GLY A 623 -4.70 -28.34 -25.48
CA GLY A 623 -4.42 -28.17 -26.90
C GLY A 623 -3.44 -26.99 -27.18
N THR A 624 -2.37 -26.89 -26.39
CA THR A 624 -1.41 -25.77 -26.49
C THR A 624 -0.65 -25.79 -27.84
N ALA A 625 -0.76 -24.68 -28.56
CA ALA A 625 0.00 -24.40 -29.77
C ALA A 625 1.33 -23.77 -29.37
N GLY A 626 2.37 -24.58 -29.19
CA GLY A 626 3.76 -24.12 -29.02
C GLY A 626 4.61 -24.43 -30.25
N ASP A 627 5.92 -24.08 -30.17
CA ASP A 627 6.87 -24.48 -31.19
C ASP A 627 6.90 -26.00 -31.33
N LYS A 628 6.59 -26.49 -32.54
CA LYS A 628 6.50 -27.93 -32.82
C LYS A 628 7.82 -28.66 -32.55
N SER A 629 8.96 -27.99 -32.75
CA SER A 629 10.28 -28.58 -32.52
C SER A 629 10.52 -28.80 -31.03
N VAL A 630 10.27 -27.78 -30.19
CA VAL A 630 10.44 -27.85 -28.75
C VAL A 630 9.50 -28.87 -28.14
N ASN A 631 8.26 -28.88 -28.62
CA ASN A 631 7.23 -29.81 -28.18
C ASN A 631 7.57 -31.27 -28.52
N SER A 632 8.01 -31.54 -29.74
CA SER A 632 8.44 -32.90 -30.17
C SER A 632 9.66 -33.37 -29.36
N THR A 633 10.61 -32.50 -29.08
CA THR A 633 11.79 -32.80 -28.24
C THR A 633 11.34 -33.19 -26.81
N PHE A 634 10.39 -32.46 -26.22
CA PHE A 634 9.89 -32.73 -24.88
C PHE A 634 9.27 -34.12 -24.77
N TYR A 635 8.34 -34.46 -25.66
CA TYR A 635 7.72 -35.77 -25.62
C TYR A 635 8.72 -36.89 -25.93
N LEU A 636 9.68 -36.66 -26.82
CA LEU A 636 10.74 -37.62 -27.11
C LEU A 636 11.63 -37.87 -25.86
N LEU A 637 12.02 -36.84 -25.12
CA LEU A 637 12.78 -37.00 -23.87
C LEU A 637 11.98 -37.74 -22.80
N LEU A 638 10.66 -37.53 -22.73
CA LEU A 638 9.76 -38.24 -21.81
C LEU A 638 9.68 -39.74 -22.14
N ASP A 639 9.56 -40.07 -23.44
CA ASP A 639 9.56 -41.43 -23.90
C ASP A 639 10.93 -42.10 -23.67
N LEU A 640 12.03 -41.40 -23.88
CA LEU A 640 13.39 -41.85 -23.52
C LEU A 640 13.56 -42.11 -22.03
N THR A 641 12.94 -41.28 -21.18
CA THR A 641 12.93 -41.53 -19.74
C THR A 641 12.22 -42.84 -19.41
N THR A 642 11.12 -43.14 -20.09
CA THR A 642 10.39 -44.39 -19.94
C THR A 642 11.20 -45.57 -20.45
N PHE A 643 11.93 -45.40 -21.57
CA PHE A 643 12.85 -46.41 -22.09
C PHE A 643 13.93 -46.78 -21.08
N PHE A 644 14.61 -45.79 -20.50
CA PHE A 644 15.66 -46.06 -19.50
C PHE A 644 15.10 -46.66 -18.20
N ASP A 645 13.92 -46.29 -17.78
CA ASP A 645 13.29 -46.87 -16.60
C ASP A 645 12.98 -48.36 -16.80
N GLU A 646 12.41 -48.74 -17.93
CA GLU A 646 12.19 -50.14 -18.27
C GLU A 646 13.51 -50.93 -18.48
N TYR A 647 14.53 -50.28 -19.07
CA TYR A 647 15.87 -50.85 -19.22
C TYR A 647 16.52 -51.16 -17.85
N HIS A 648 16.52 -50.18 -16.92
CA HIS A 648 17.11 -50.35 -15.61
C HIS A 648 16.30 -51.28 -14.69
N ALA A 649 15.02 -51.40 -14.92
CA ALA A 649 14.15 -52.42 -14.26
C ALA A 649 14.38 -53.85 -14.80
N GLY A 650 15.19 -54.01 -15.85
CA GLY A 650 15.48 -55.32 -16.46
C GLY A 650 14.35 -55.83 -17.35
N HIS A 651 13.39 -54.99 -17.70
CA HIS A 651 12.28 -55.36 -18.61
C HIS A 651 12.70 -55.19 -20.06
N VAL A 652 13.62 -56.07 -20.50
CA VAL A 652 14.32 -55.96 -21.80
C VAL A 652 13.37 -55.89 -22.99
N ASP A 653 12.27 -56.65 -22.98
CA ASP A 653 11.35 -56.71 -24.10
C ASP A 653 10.49 -55.42 -24.18
N ARG A 654 10.04 -54.90 -23.04
CA ARG A 654 9.31 -53.63 -23.00
C ARG A 654 10.19 -52.44 -23.42
N ALA A 655 11.43 -52.42 -22.93
CA ALA A 655 12.39 -51.37 -23.31
C ALA A 655 12.62 -51.42 -24.81
N TYR A 656 12.72 -52.60 -25.39
CA TYR A 656 12.88 -52.76 -26.85
C TYR A 656 11.64 -52.26 -27.63
N ASP A 657 10.42 -52.59 -27.16
CA ASP A 657 9.17 -52.11 -27.77
C ASP A 657 9.06 -50.57 -27.74
N VAL A 658 9.52 -49.93 -26.67
CA VAL A 658 9.57 -48.47 -26.58
C VAL A 658 10.53 -47.92 -27.62
N MET A 659 11.76 -48.49 -27.76
CA MET A 659 12.76 -48.03 -28.69
C MET A 659 12.31 -48.23 -30.16
N GLU A 660 11.65 -49.31 -30.49
CA GLU A 660 11.11 -49.58 -31.83
C GLU A 660 10.06 -48.53 -32.22
N ARG A 661 9.19 -48.15 -31.26
CA ARG A 661 8.19 -47.09 -31.47
C ARG A 661 8.79 -45.72 -31.67
N LEU A 662 9.86 -45.39 -30.96
CA LEU A 662 10.56 -44.10 -31.07
C LEU A 662 11.22 -43.86 -32.41
N LYS A 663 11.60 -44.94 -33.12
CA LYS A 663 12.23 -44.89 -34.42
C LYS A 663 13.50 -43.99 -34.47
N LEU A 664 14.21 -43.88 -33.36
CA LEU A 664 15.43 -43.06 -33.24
C LEU A 664 16.64 -43.73 -33.89
N LEU A 665 16.72 -45.04 -33.70
CA LEU A 665 17.84 -45.84 -34.18
C LEU A 665 17.48 -46.64 -35.43
N PRO A 666 18.42 -46.91 -36.32
CA PRO A 666 18.21 -47.79 -37.46
C PRO A 666 18.19 -49.25 -36.99
N LEU A 667 17.03 -49.85 -36.91
CA LEU A 667 16.85 -51.26 -36.55
C LEU A 667 16.72 -52.17 -37.75
N SER A 668 16.75 -51.60 -38.97
CA SER A 668 16.80 -52.29 -40.26
C SER A 668 17.77 -51.58 -41.21
N GLN A 669 18.39 -52.34 -42.14
CA GLN A 669 19.37 -51.80 -43.05
C GLN A 669 18.79 -50.72 -43.97
N ASP A 670 17.53 -50.84 -44.34
CA ASP A 670 16.82 -49.90 -45.22
C ASP A 670 16.53 -48.56 -44.51
N SER A 671 16.55 -48.51 -43.19
CA SER A 671 16.26 -47.28 -42.37
C SER A 671 17.53 -46.49 -42.02
N VAL A 672 18.73 -46.98 -42.32
CA VAL A 672 19.98 -46.35 -41.89
C VAL A 672 20.13 -44.93 -42.43
N GLU A 673 20.00 -44.75 -43.75
CA GLU A 673 20.19 -43.44 -44.39
C GLU A 673 19.14 -42.42 -43.90
N GLU A 674 17.90 -42.83 -43.77
CA GLU A 674 16.81 -42.02 -43.28
C GLU A 674 17.06 -41.55 -41.82
N ARG A 675 17.53 -42.45 -40.94
CA ARG A 675 17.82 -42.14 -39.54
C ARG A 675 19.06 -41.27 -39.36
N VAL A 676 20.10 -41.51 -40.16
CA VAL A 676 21.28 -40.62 -40.16
C VAL A 676 20.95 -39.22 -40.66
N ALA A 677 20.09 -39.10 -41.67
CA ALA A 677 19.60 -37.81 -42.12
C ALA A 677 18.73 -37.11 -41.01
N ALA A 678 17.86 -37.85 -40.33
CA ALA A 678 17.02 -37.35 -39.26
C ALA A 678 17.82 -36.88 -38.03
N PHE A 679 19.00 -37.49 -37.75
CA PHE A 679 19.89 -37.11 -36.65
C PHE A 679 20.29 -35.63 -36.68
N ARG A 680 20.50 -35.09 -37.88
CA ARG A 680 20.85 -33.67 -38.02
C ARG A 680 19.76 -32.71 -37.56
N ASN A 681 18.52 -33.17 -37.51
CA ASN A 681 17.35 -32.39 -37.14
C ASN A 681 17.01 -32.52 -35.66
N PHE A 682 17.67 -33.41 -34.91
CA PHE A 682 17.45 -33.52 -33.48
C PHE A 682 18.06 -32.33 -32.72
N SER A 683 17.38 -31.90 -31.63
CA SER A 683 17.91 -30.91 -30.71
C SER A 683 19.15 -31.41 -29.97
N ASP A 684 19.95 -30.50 -29.46
CA ASP A 684 21.18 -30.85 -28.73
C ASP A 684 20.90 -31.70 -27.48
N GLU A 685 19.74 -31.49 -26.81
CA GLU A 685 19.31 -32.26 -25.66
C GLU A 685 19.08 -33.74 -26.01
N VAL A 686 18.58 -34.04 -27.19
CA VAL A 686 18.40 -35.42 -27.67
C VAL A 686 19.72 -35.99 -28.11
N ARG A 687 20.52 -35.21 -28.89
CA ARG A 687 21.84 -35.68 -29.42
C ARG A 687 22.80 -36.06 -28.31
N HIS A 688 22.78 -35.31 -27.19
CA HIS A 688 23.63 -35.58 -26.03
C HIS A 688 23.37 -36.98 -25.42
N ASN A 689 22.15 -37.44 -25.44
CA ASN A 689 21.74 -38.72 -24.86
C ASN A 689 21.82 -39.92 -25.83
N LEU A 690 22.11 -39.68 -27.12
CA LEU A 690 22.02 -40.74 -28.12
C LEU A 690 23.08 -41.82 -27.94
N SER A 691 24.26 -41.48 -27.41
CA SER A 691 25.30 -42.44 -27.06
C SER A 691 24.85 -43.47 -26.03
N GLU A 692 24.20 -42.98 -24.97
CA GLU A 692 23.64 -43.86 -23.91
C GLU A 692 22.49 -44.71 -24.41
N VAL A 693 21.63 -44.12 -25.25
CA VAL A 693 20.54 -44.86 -25.93
C VAL A 693 21.06 -45.96 -26.81
N LEU A 694 22.14 -45.74 -27.58
CA LEU A 694 22.80 -46.74 -28.40
C LEU A 694 23.36 -47.88 -27.54
N LEU A 695 24.12 -47.55 -26.50
CA LEU A 695 24.72 -48.52 -25.59
C LEU A 695 23.63 -49.40 -24.89
N ALA A 696 22.57 -48.78 -24.41
CA ALA A 696 21.46 -49.48 -23.77
C ALA A 696 20.76 -50.41 -24.79
N THR A 697 20.54 -49.95 -26.02
CA THR A 697 19.89 -50.75 -27.07
C THR A 697 20.76 -51.92 -27.48
N MET A 698 22.10 -51.74 -27.64
CA MET A 698 23.03 -52.82 -27.90
C MET A 698 23.00 -53.90 -26.79
N ASN A 699 22.96 -53.48 -25.52
CA ASN A 699 22.84 -54.38 -24.36
C ASN A 699 21.50 -55.17 -24.37
N ILE A 700 20.41 -54.50 -24.76
CA ILE A 700 19.11 -55.14 -24.93
C ILE A 700 19.16 -56.21 -25.99
N LEU A 701 19.68 -55.86 -27.19
CA LEU A 701 19.79 -56.79 -28.29
C LEU A 701 20.72 -58.00 -27.97
N PHE A 702 21.87 -57.71 -27.32
CA PHE A 702 22.76 -58.76 -26.82
C PHE A 702 22.08 -59.70 -25.81
N THR A 703 21.31 -59.16 -24.88
CA THR A 703 20.60 -59.95 -23.89
C THR A 703 19.50 -60.81 -24.50
N GLN A 704 18.75 -60.24 -25.47
CA GLN A 704 17.77 -60.99 -26.24
C GLN A 704 18.43 -62.13 -27.05
N HIS A 705 19.57 -61.83 -27.71
CA HIS A 705 20.32 -62.84 -28.46
C HIS A 705 20.84 -63.93 -27.53
N LYS A 706 21.34 -63.61 -26.34
CA LYS A 706 21.79 -64.57 -25.31
C LYS A 706 20.63 -65.44 -24.82
N ARG A 707 19.45 -64.86 -24.55
CA ARG A 707 18.24 -65.62 -24.17
C ARG A 707 17.81 -66.60 -25.30
N LEU A 708 17.83 -66.17 -26.52
CA LEU A 708 17.49 -66.99 -27.69
C LEU A 708 18.52 -68.12 -27.95
N LYS A 709 19.82 -67.92 -27.63
CA LYS A 709 20.84 -68.95 -27.66
C LYS A 709 20.74 -69.98 -26.54
N GLY A 710 20.37 -69.51 -25.33
CA GLY A 710 20.29 -70.35 -24.13
C GLY A 710 18.99 -71.19 -24.02
N ALA A 711 18.03 -71.01 -24.91
CA ALA A 711 16.82 -71.81 -24.93
C ALA A 711 17.14 -73.21 -25.38
N PRO A 712 16.83 -74.27 -24.56
CA PRO A 712 17.16 -75.63 -24.91
C PRO A 712 16.41 -76.05 -26.17
N ALA A 713 17.17 -76.66 -27.13
CA ALA A 713 16.66 -77.25 -28.37
C ALA A 713 15.90 -78.56 -28.05
N GLY A 714 14.67 -78.43 -27.50
CA GLY A 714 14.01 -79.64 -27.05
C GLY A 714 12.53 -79.53 -26.72
N THR A 715 11.76 -78.71 -27.43
CA THR A 715 10.28 -78.85 -27.40
C THR A 715 9.79 -79.08 -28.84
N PRO A 716 9.23 -80.25 -29.15
CA PRO A 716 8.67 -80.53 -30.49
C PRO A 716 7.44 -79.64 -30.67
N GLY A 717 7.54 -78.64 -31.58
CA GLY A 717 6.39 -77.87 -32.01
C GLY A 717 6.66 -76.41 -32.45
N ARG A 718 7.88 -75.84 -32.33
CA ARG A 718 8.20 -74.49 -32.73
C ARG A 718 9.59 -74.33 -33.37
N PRO A 719 9.92 -74.91 -34.50
CA PRO A 719 11.30 -74.77 -35.01
C PRO A 719 11.54 -73.57 -35.90
N GLN A 720 10.58 -73.06 -36.60
CA GLN A 720 10.82 -72.09 -37.65
C GLN A 720 10.86 -70.62 -37.12
N ARG A 721 9.98 -70.24 -36.22
CA ARG A 721 9.98 -68.86 -35.67
C ARG A 721 11.21 -68.51 -34.84
N THR A 722 11.81 -69.44 -34.12
CA THR A 722 12.99 -69.18 -33.27
C THR A 722 14.27 -68.95 -34.07
N ILE A 723 14.40 -69.51 -35.26
CA ILE A 723 15.54 -69.32 -36.14
C ILE A 723 15.46 -67.94 -36.84
N GLU A 724 14.28 -67.65 -37.36
CA GLU A 724 14.00 -66.32 -37.94
C GLU A 724 14.14 -65.18 -36.92
N ASP A 725 13.66 -65.40 -35.69
CA ASP A 725 13.82 -64.43 -34.60
C ASP A 725 15.28 -64.23 -34.19
N ARG A 726 16.08 -65.30 -34.17
CA ARG A 726 17.56 -65.20 -33.90
C ARG A 726 18.29 -64.46 -34.98
N ASP A 727 18.01 -64.74 -36.23
CA ASP A 727 18.66 -64.06 -37.36
C ASP A 727 18.22 -62.62 -37.47
N MET A 728 16.97 -62.32 -37.14
CA MET A 728 16.47 -60.94 -37.09
C MET A 728 17.13 -60.13 -35.99
N VAL A 729 17.25 -60.66 -34.75
CA VAL A 729 17.93 -59.96 -33.63
C VAL A 729 19.42 -59.81 -33.92
N ARG A 730 20.06 -60.81 -34.55
CA ARG A 730 21.47 -60.75 -34.97
C ARG A 730 21.71 -59.67 -36.03
N ARG A 731 20.83 -59.59 -37.02
CA ARG A 731 20.87 -58.56 -38.06
C ARG A 731 20.71 -57.17 -37.47
N ARG A 732 19.73 -56.99 -36.56
CA ARG A 732 19.52 -55.71 -35.85
C ARG A 732 20.70 -55.29 -34.97
N ALA A 733 21.46 -56.23 -34.37
CA ALA A 733 22.65 -55.95 -33.56
C ALA A 733 23.90 -55.65 -34.43
N LEU A 734 23.91 -56.05 -35.73
CA LEU A 734 24.99 -55.77 -36.64
C LEU A 734 24.82 -54.45 -37.44
N ILE A 735 23.63 -53.92 -37.46
CA ILE A 735 23.29 -52.61 -38.03
C ILE A 735 23.63 -51.54 -37.02
#